data_65d2308e66bd33ebcdac7911557b4f03
#
_entry.id   65d2308e66bd33ebcdac7911557b4f03
#
_cell.length_a   1.000
_cell.length_b   1.000
_cell.length_c   1.000
_cell.angle_alpha   90.00
_cell.angle_beta   90.00
_cell.angle_gamma   90.00
#
_symmetry.space_group_name_H-M   'P 1'
#
loop_
_entity.id
_entity.type
_entity.pdbx_description
1 polymer ?
#
loop_
_entity_poly.entity_id
_entity_poly.type
_entity_poly.pdbx_seq_one_letter_code
_entity_poly.pdbx_strand_id
1 'polypeptide(L)'
;MNMISPYCFFLLLLLAAFGFYSQGFGATQLPENEVQALQSIAKTLGINNWNPSVDECNKRQGRNNWSSCWEFKDDEYQNVVICNCSIDTVCHVTNLCMKRQNLPGTLPPELVRLPYLQEIDLTLNYLNGTIPREWGSLNLLNITLGGNRLTGPIPKEIANISTLKSFVAESNQLYGDLPPELGNLTQIQRLILSSNNFTGELPATLAKLTNLQDIRLGDNQFSGKIPDFIESWTNLKALNIIGSGLSGPIPSGISKLRNLTDLRISDLSGSEISSFPDLSNKSMKYLILRNCNIHGTLKDYLSTTEISQILDLSFNKLTGPIPPSYKELIKVNYIFLTGNLLNGSVPSWKSDATSLDLSYNNFNKDNQQCQYGKVNLFAASSPTINNSGIVSCLRSSVSGCPKVNSIHINCGGTSSVKVKGITYDEDGRDGTALFDRGQNKNWAVSTTGDYMDVEAEYSTASLNDTSALSSNDAYHQLYNDARVSPISLTYYGFCLHNGNYKVKLHFAEIMFTNDQTYKSLGRRLFHIYIQGTLVEKDFNIAKEAGGVGKAIIKAYTAAVINNTIEIRFYWAGKGTTIIPKKSVYGPLISAISVENENGGSISTGAVIGIVAAVVIIIIILVLSVLWWKGYLGNKNSPSRGPSILAYIAAAHQSK
;
A
#
# COMPACT_ATOMS: atom_id res chain seq x y z
N MET A 1 -47.53 18.26 -81.00
CA MET A 1 -46.14 18.03 -80.54
C MET A 1 -45.87 18.93 -79.33
N ASN A 2 -46.07 18.44 -78.11
CA ASN A 2 -45.79 19.28 -76.93
C ASN A 2 -44.31 19.20 -76.61
N MET A 3 -43.62 20.36 -76.72
CA MET A 3 -42.23 20.50 -76.29
C MET A 3 -42.18 20.46 -74.78
N ILE A 4 -41.53 19.42 -74.24
CA ILE A 4 -41.20 19.33 -72.82
C ILE A 4 -40.21 20.47 -72.53
N SER A 5 -40.58 21.36 -71.61
CA SER A 5 -39.75 22.50 -71.17
C SER A 5 -38.36 22.04 -70.76
N PRO A 6 -37.28 22.73 -71.17
CA PRO A 6 -35.90 22.38 -70.77
C PRO A 6 -35.70 22.36 -69.25
N TYR A 7 -36.57 23.00 -68.46
CA TYR A 7 -36.57 22.95 -67.02
C TYR A 7 -36.92 21.58 -66.44
N CYS A 8 -37.83 20.80 -67.12
CA CYS A 8 -38.13 19.43 -66.67
C CYS A 8 -36.99 18.46 -66.92
N PHE A 9 -36.22 18.66 -67.99
CA PHE A 9 -35.06 17.82 -68.25
C PHE A 9 -33.90 18.11 -67.32
N PHE A 10 -33.71 19.36 -66.86
CA PHE A 10 -32.74 19.74 -65.83
C PHE A 10 -33.14 19.23 -64.48
N LEU A 11 -34.42 19.25 -64.14
CA LEU A 11 -34.93 18.70 -62.84
C LEU A 11 -34.81 17.17 -62.79
N LEU A 12 -35.02 16.48 -63.90
CA LEU A 12 -34.82 15.03 -64.01
C LEU A 12 -33.34 14.62 -63.95
N LEU A 13 -32.43 15.44 -64.50
CA LEU A 13 -30.98 15.25 -64.38
C LEU A 13 -30.48 15.52 -62.95
N LEU A 14 -31.03 16.57 -62.31
CA LEU A 14 -30.75 16.82 -60.89
C LEU A 14 -31.26 15.73 -59.97
N LEU A 15 -32.48 15.23 -60.20
CA LEU A 15 -33.06 14.10 -59.47
C LEU A 15 -32.30 12.77 -59.73
N ALA A 16 -31.80 12.56 -60.97
CA ALA A 16 -30.94 11.42 -61.24
C ALA A 16 -29.56 11.58 -60.62
N ALA A 17 -28.97 12.79 -60.61
CA ALA A 17 -27.71 13.08 -59.93
C ALA A 17 -27.86 12.95 -58.39
N PHE A 18 -28.97 13.41 -57.80
CA PHE A 18 -29.28 13.19 -56.39
C PHE A 18 -29.60 11.72 -56.10
N GLY A 19 -30.19 10.97 -57.03
CA GLY A 19 -30.42 9.54 -56.93
C GLY A 19 -29.12 8.71 -56.93
N PHE A 20 -28.12 9.19 -57.66
CA PHE A 20 -26.77 8.56 -57.63
C PHE A 20 -25.92 8.98 -56.40
N TYR A 21 -26.21 10.14 -55.78
CA TYR A 21 -25.57 10.53 -54.53
C TYR A 21 -26.20 9.90 -53.29
N SER A 22 -27.33 9.25 -53.38
CA SER A 22 -27.95 8.44 -52.36
C SER A 22 -27.61 6.94 -52.45
N GLN A 23 -26.54 6.57 -53.14
CA GLN A 23 -25.86 5.33 -52.76
C GLN A 23 -25.31 5.57 -51.38
N GLY A 24 -26.17 5.29 -50.39
CA GLY A 24 -25.76 5.24 -49.01
C GLY A 24 -24.47 4.46 -48.93
N PHE A 25 -23.49 5.00 -48.26
CA PHE A 25 -22.41 4.19 -47.71
C PHE A 25 -23.10 3.00 -47.07
N GLY A 26 -23.07 1.84 -47.72
CA GLY A 26 -23.63 0.60 -47.18
C GLY A 26 -22.99 0.43 -45.83
N ALA A 27 -23.82 0.37 -44.79
CA ALA A 27 -23.34 0.11 -43.45
C ALA A 27 -22.46 -1.13 -43.52
N THR A 28 -21.18 -0.94 -43.27
CA THR A 28 -20.19 -2.01 -43.32
C THR A 28 -20.46 -2.91 -42.13
N GLN A 29 -20.81 -4.17 -42.37
CA GLN A 29 -21.27 -5.12 -41.38
C GLN A 29 -20.15 -6.09 -41.00
N LEU A 30 -20.21 -6.60 -39.77
CA LEU A 30 -19.37 -7.72 -39.32
C LEU A 30 -19.77 -9.02 -40.03
N PRO A 31 -18.81 -9.90 -40.35
CA PRO A 31 -19.09 -11.26 -40.79
C PRO A 31 -19.83 -12.05 -39.68
N GLU A 32 -20.77 -12.88 -40.07
CA GLU A 32 -21.57 -13.67 -39.14
C GLU A 32 -20.72 -14.56 -38.20
N ASN A 33 -19.62 -15.11 -38.70
CA ASN A 33 -18.66 -15.88 -37.88
C ASN A 33 -18.01 -15.05 -36.78
N GLU A 34 -17.74 -13.75 -37.01
CA GLU A 34 -17.21 -12.86 -35.98
C GLU A 34 -18.30 -12.46 -34.98
N VAL A 35 -19.54 -12.27 -35.42
CA VAL A 35 -20.70 -12.06 -34.53
C VAL A 35 -20.88 -13.25 -33.59
N GLN A 36 -20.86 -14.47 -34.11
CA GLN A 36 -20.96 -15.71 -33.29
C GLN A 36 -19.75 -15.85 -32.35
N ALA A 37 -18.53 -15.42 -32.77
CA ALA A 37 -17.36 -15.38 -31.90
C ALA A 37 -17.59 -14.40 -30.75
N LEU A 38 -18.06 -13.17 -31.02
CA LEU A 38 -18.37 -12.17 -30.01
C LEU A 38 -19.44 -12.64 -29.02
N GLN A 39 -20.50 -13.34 -29.49
CA GLN A 39 -21.52 -13.92 -28.62
C GLN A 39 -20.94 -15.00 -27.69
N SER A 40 -20.07 -15.86 -28.22
CA SER A 40 -19.37 -16.88 -27.43
C SER A 40 -18.45 -16.23 -26.39
N ILE A 41 -17.70 -15.21 -26.78
CA ILE A 41 -16.82 -14.41 -25.91
C ILE A 41 -17.62 -13.75 -24.78
N ALA A 42 -18.77 -13.12 -25.12
CA ALA A 42 -19.65 -12.50 -24.12
C ALA A 42 -20.10 -13.52 -23.07
N LYS A 43 -20.49 -14.72 -23.50
CA LYS A 43 -20.89 -15.80 -22.60
C LYS A 43 -19.76 -16.25 -21.69
N THR A 44 -18.54 -16.46 -22.22
CA THR A 44 -17.37 -16.89 -21.46
C THR A 44 -16.93 -15.82 -20.45
N LEU A 45 -17.03 -14.53 -20.81
CA LEU A 45 -16.77 -13.41 -19.91
C LEU A 45 -17.86 -13.20 -18.85
N GLY A 46 -19.02 -13.86 -19.00
CA GLY A 46 -20.16 -13.71 -18.08
C GLY A 46 -20.98 -12.44 -18.30
N ILE A 47 -21.02 -11.94 -19.55
CA ILE A 47 -21.78 -10.75 -19.92
C ILE A 47 -23.20 -11.17 -20.35
N ASN A 48 -24.20 -10.89 -19.50
CA ASN A 48 -25.58 -11.30 -19.77
C ASN A 48 -26.39 -10.30 -20.61
N ASN A 49 -25.98 -9.01 -20.63
CA ASN A 49 -26.76 -7.91 -21.20
C ASN A 49 -26.17 -7.39 -22.52
N TRP A 50 -25.21 -8.07 -23.10
CA TRP A 50 -24.61 -7.70 -24.38
C TRP A 50 -24.87 -8.80 -25.40
N ASN A 51 -25.60 -8.43 -26.46
CA ASN A 51 -25.88 -9.32 -27.61
C ASN A 51 -25.29 -8.68 -28.88
N PRO A 52 -24.06 -9.04 -29.25
CA PRO A 52 -23.40 -8.51 -30.44
C PRO A 52 -24.20 -8.87 -31.71
N SER A 53 -24.22 -7.95 -32.67
CA SER A 53 -24.92 -8.11 -33.96
C SER A 53 -24.01 -7.71 -35.12
N VAL A 54 -24.42 -7.93 -36.35
CA VAL A 54 -23.67 -7.51 -37.55
C VAL A 54 -23.40 -6.00 -37.60
N ASP A 55 -24.20 -5.19 -36.92
CA ASP A 55 -24.06 -3.73 -36.83
C ASP A 55 -23.23 -3.27 -35.63
N GLU A 56 -22.52 -4.18 -34.95
CA GLU A 56 -21.75 -3.84 -33.72
C GLU A 56 -20.74 -2.73 -33.97
N CYS A 57 -20.06 -2.74 -35.11
CA CYS A 57 -19.12 -1.71 -35.52
C CYS A 57 -19.78 -0.34 -35.75
N ASN A 58 -21.05 -0.31 -36.13
CA ASN A 58 -21.79 0.91 -36.47
C ASN A 58 -22.38 1.60 -35.24
N LYS A 59 -22.59 0.88 -34.12
CA LYS A 59 -23.24 1.42 -32.92
C LYS A 59 -22.54 2.65 -32.34
N ARG A 60 -21.27 2.90 -32.71
CA ARG A 60 -20.45 4.00 -32.17
C ARG A 60 -19.69 4.82 -33.21
N GLN A 61 -19.90 4.61 -34.52
CA GLN A 61 -19.25 5.38 -35.61
C GLN A 61 -19.65 6.87 -35.68
N GLY A 62 -20.03 7.50 -34.66
CA GLY A 62 -20.41 8.93 -34.69
C GLY A 62 -19.84 9.78 -33.58
N ARG A 63 -19.10 9.22 -32.64
CA ARG A 63 -18.68 9.98 -31.45
C ARG A 63 -17.19 10.27 -31.32
N ASN A 64 -16.29 9.36 -31.70
CA ASN A 64 -14.84 9.59 -31.68
C ASN A 64 -14.15 8.53 -32.56
N ASN A 65 -13.15 8.91 -33.35
CA ASN A 65 -12.29 7.99 -34.13
C ASN A 65 -11.26 7.33 -33.19
N TRP A 66 -11.72 6.46 -32.28
CA TRP A 66 -10.78 5.75 -31.40
C TRP A 66 -10.05 4.65 -32.17
N SER A 67 -8.74 4.62 -32.02
CA SER A 67 -7.85 3.63 -32.62
C SER A 67 -7.36 2.59 -31.62
N SER A 68 -7.50 2.85 -30.30
CA SER A 68 -7.01 2.00 -29.23
C SER A 68 -7.86 2.09 -27.96
N CYS A 69 -7.87 1.02 -27.15
CA CYS A 69 -8.51 0.98 -25.84
C CYS A 69 -7.91 2.00 -24.83
N TRP A 70 -6.74 2.54 -25.09
CA TRP A 70 -6.08 3.53 -24.23
C TRP A 70 -6.66 4.95 -24.32
N GLU A 71 -7.43 5.23 -25.36
CA GLU A 71 -7.99 6.56 -25.63
C GLU A 71 -9.23 6.88 -24.80
N PHE A 72 -9.78 5.88 -24.09
CA PHE A 72 -10.97 6.05 -23.25
C PHE A 72 -10.64 6.73 -21.92
N LYS A 73 -11.41 7.76 -21.55
CA LYS A 73 -11.40 8.34 -20.20
C LYS A 73 -12.13 7.43 -19.22
N ASP A 74 -11.77 7.52 -17.94
CA ASP A 74 -12.21 6.60 -16.88
C ASP A 74 -13.74 6.49 -16.68
N ASP A 75 -14.53 7.45 -17.14
CA ASP A 75 -15.99 7.51 -16.95
C ASP A 75 -16.82 6.96 -18.12
N GLU A 76 -16.18 6.56 -19.24
CA GLU A 76 -16.87 6.16 -20.47
C GLU A 76 -16.90 4.63 -20.71
N TYR A 77 -16.60 3.81 -19.69
CA TYR A 77 -16.45 2.36 -19.83
C TYR A 77 -17.78 1.64 -20.03
N GLN A 78 -18.07 1.34 -21.28
CA GLN A 78 -19.04 0.31 -21.70
C GLN A 78 -18.31 -0.70 -22.59
N ASN A 79 -18.93 -1.87 -22.83
CA ASN A 79 -18.39 -2.85 -23.79
C ASN A 79 -18.12 -2.18 -25.14
N VAL A 80 -16.86 -1.99 -25.49
CA VAL A 80 -16.46 -1.30 -26.73
C VAL A 80 -15.78 -2.29 -27.63
N VAL A 81 -16.34 -2.43 -28.82
CA VAL A 81 -15.72 -3.14 -29.96
C VAL A 81 -15.25 -2.10 -30.96
N ILE A 82 -13.97 -2.13 -31.30
CA ILE A 82 -13.40 -1.29 -32.36
C ILE A 82 -13.17 -2.18 -33.57
N CYS A 83 -13.53 -1.68 -34.73
CA CYS A 83 -13.42 -2.40 -36.00
C CYS A 83 -12.62 -1.62 -37.03
N ASN A 84 -11.98 -2.35 -37.94
CA ASN A 84 -11.43 -1.81 -39.18
C ASN A 84 -12.35 -2.17 -40.35
N CYS A 85 -12.92 -1.18 -41.01
CA CYS A 85 -13.87 -1.32 -42.11
C CYS A 85 -13.26 -0.86 -43.47
N SER A 86 -11.96 -0.76 -43.58
CA SER A 86 -11.26 -0.30 -44.80
C SER A 86 -10.98 -1.40 -45.83
N ILE A 87 -11.26 -2.67 -45.47
CA ILE A 87 -10.99 -3.84 -46.28
C ILE A 87 -12.31 -4.35 -46.90
N ASP A 88 -12.46 -4.31 -48.20
CA ASP A 88 -13.52 -4.93 -49.04
C ASP A 88 -14.97 -4.71 -48.57
N THR A 89 -15.32 -3.52 -48.03
CA THR A 89 -16.67 -3.19 -47.51
C THR A 89 -17.12 -4.04 -46.33
N VAL A 90 -16.23 -4.86 -45.74
CA VAL A 90 -16.47 -5.71 -44.56
C VAL A 90 -15.70 -5.15 -43.37
N CYS A 91 -16.36 -5.08 -42.23
CA CYS A 91 -15.69 -4.68 -40.99
C CYS A 91 -15.16 -5.93 -40.27
N HIS A 92 -13.98 -5.80 -39.68
CA HIS A 92 -13.39 -6.84 -38.84
C HIS A 92 -13.08 -6.27 -37.45
N VAL A 93 -13.31 -7.06 -36.41
CA VAL A 93 -12.99 -6.68 -35.02
C VAL A 93 -11.49 -6.62 -34.85
N THR A 94 -11.00 -5.44 -34.42
CA THR A 94 -9.57 -5.20 -34.12
C THR A 94 -9.29 -5.05 -32.63
N ASN A 95 -10.23 -4.50 -31.85
CA ASN A 95 -10.01 -4.28 -30.42
C ASN A 95 -11.25 -4.64 -29.61
N LEU A 96 -11.03 -5.24 -28.44
CA LEU A 96 -12.05 -5.53 -27.43
C LEU A 96 -11.68 -4.80 -26.13
N CYS A 97 -12.44 -3.76 -25.79
CA CYS A 97 -12.18 -2.90 -24.63
C CYS A 97 -13.31 -3.06 -23.62
N MET A 98 -13.07 -3.83 -22.54
CA MET A 98 -14.08 -4.22 -21.54
C MET A 98 -13.54 -4.00 -20.12
N LYS A 99 -12.91 -2.86 -19.87
CA LYS A 99 -12.32 -2.46 -18.60
C LYS A 99 -13.38 -2.06 -17.58
N ARG A 100 -13.20 -2.43 -16.30
CA ARG A 100 -14.07 -2.03 -15.15
C ARG A 100 -15.55 -2.45 -15.26
N GLN A 101 -15.82 -3.58 -15.88
CA GLN A 101 -17.19 -4.11 -16.06
C GLN A 101 -17.58 -5.12 -14.96
N ASN A 102 -16.68 -5.41 -14.00
CA ASN A 102 -16.87 -6.44 -12.97
C ASN A 102 -17.23 -7.83 -13.54
N LEU A 103 -16.67 -8.18 -14.71
CA LEU A 103 -16.93 -9.43 -15.41
C LEU A 103 -16.56 -10.64 -14.54
N PRO A 104 -17.49 -11.57 -14.25
CA PRO A 104 -17.25 -12.66 -13.31
C PRO A 104 -16.71 -13.94 -13.96
N GLY A 105 -16.62 -13.99 -15.29
CA GLY A 105 -16.30 -15.18 -16.08
C GLY A 105 -14.82 -15.54 -16.11
N THR A 106 -14.41 -16.12 -17.23
CA THR A 106 -13.01 -16.52 -17.51
C THR A 106 -12.51 -15.89 -18.79
N LEU A 107 -11.20 -15.98 -19.04
CA LEU A 107 -10.61 -15.51 -20.30
C LEU A 107 -11.05 -16.39 -21.46
N PRO A 108 -11.58 -15.81 -22.57
CA PRO A 108 -12.19 -16.57 -23.65
C PRO A 108 -11.14 -17.14 -24.63
N PRO A 109 -11.00 -18.46 -24.74
CA PRO A 109 -10.18 -19.06 -25.78
C PRO A 109 -10.73 -18.79 -27.17
N GLU A 110 -12.02 -18.47 -27.29
CA GLU A 110 -12.73 -18.15 -28.54
C GLU A 110 -12.20 -16.91 -29.26
N LEU A 111 -11.32 -16.10 -28.64
CA LEU A 111 -10.66 -14.96 -29.31
C LEU A 111 -9.96 -15.38 -30.60
N VAL A 112 -9.50 -16.61 -30.70
CA VAL A 112 -8.86 -17.15 -31.94
C VAL A 112 -9.79 -17.16 -33.15
N ARG A 113 -11.10 -16.99 -32.94
CA ARG A 113 -12.09 -16.84 -34.02
C ARG A 113 -12.22 -15.41 -34.56
N LEU A 114 -11.45 -14.45 -33.99
CA LEU A 114 -11.36 -13.07 -34.45
C LEU A 114 -9.98 -12.83 -35.10
N PRO A 115 -9.81 -13.13 -36.38
CA PRO A 115 -8.48 -13.22 -37.02
C PRO A 115 -7.75 -11.89 -37.14
N TYR A 116 -8.47 -10.76 -37.06
CA TYR A 116 -7.91 -9.40 -37.15
C TYR A 116 -7.74 -8.72 -35.79
N LEU A 117 -7.99 -9.45 -34.66
CA LEU A 117 -7.88 -8.90 -33.34
C LEU A 117 -6.42 -8.52 -33.01
N GLN A 118 -6.21 -7.27 -32.61
CA GLN A 118 -4.92 -6.69 -32.28
C GLN A 118 -4.80 -6.27 -30.80
N GLU A 119 -5.91 -5.93 -30.18
CA GLU A 119 -5.90 -5.45 -28.79
C GLU A 119 -7.03 -6.02 -27.98
N ILE A 120 -6.70 -6.41 -26.74
CA ILE A 120 -7.67 -6.78 -25.72
C ILE A 120 -7.36 -6.06 -24.40
N ASP A 121 -8.37 -5.36 -23.85
CA ASP A 121 -8.29 -4.76 -22.51
C ASP A 121 -9.44 -5.26 -21.63
N LEU A 122 -9.09 -6.12 -20.69
CA LEU A 122 -9.97 -6.70 -19.67
C LEU A 122 -9.57 -6.23 -18.26
N THR A 123 -8.92 -5.10 -18.15
CA THR A 123 -8.39 -4.55 -16.89
C THR A 123 -9.50 -4.26 -15.89
N LEU A 124 -9.22 -4.50 -14.58
CA LEU A 124 -10.10 -4.16 -13.45
C LEU A 124 -11.48 -4.82 -13.58
N ASN A 125 -11.46 -6.15 -13.71
CA ASN A 125 -12.65 -7.00 -13.69
C ASN A 125 -12.57 -8.03 -12.55
N TYR A 126 -13.45 -9.00 -12.55
CA TYR A 126 -13.49 -10.06 -11.55
C TYR A 126 -13.26 -11.45 -12.18
N LEU A 127 -12.56 -11.45 -13.35
CA LEU A 127 -12.26 -12.65 -14.13
C LEU A 127 -11.36 -13.62 -13.37
N ASN A 128 -11.59 -14.92 -13.55
CA ASN A 128 -10.81 -15.98 -12.93
C ASN A 128 -10.29 -16.98 -13.98
N GLY A 129 -9.69 -18.09 -13.52
CA GLY A 129 -9.12 -19.11 -14.40
C GLY A 129 -7.72 -18.74 -14.89
N THR A 130 -7.29 -19.38 -15.97
CA THR A 130 -5.93 -19.27 -16.50
C THR A 130 -5.90 -18.49 -17.82
N ILE A 131 -4.73 -18.03 -18.22
CA ILE A 131 -4.50 -17.44 -19.56
C ILE A 131 -4.58 -18.57 -20.58
N PRO A 132 -5.46 -18.48 -21.62
CA PRO A 132 -5.59 -19.51 -22.64
C PRO A 132 -4.33 -19.60 -23.51
N ARG A 133 -3.77 -20.79 -23.66
CA ARG A 133 -2.64 -21.05 -24.55
C ARG A 133 -2.95 -20.83 -26.04
N GLU A 134 -4.22 -20.97 -26.39
CA GLU A 134 -4.75 -20.77 -27.74
C GLU A 134 -4.46 -19.35 -28.24
N TRP A 135 -4.38 -18.36 -27.36
CA TRP A 135 -4.05 -16.98 -27.74
C TRP A 135 -2.70 -16.84 -28.43
N GLY A 136 -1.78 -17.80 -28.24
CA GLY A 136 -0.49 -17.84 -28.92
C GLY A 136 -0.57 -17.94 -30.45
N SER A 137 -1.76 -18.22 -31.03
CA SER A 137 -1.99 -18.24 -32.47
C SER A 137 -2.47 -16.89 -33.04
N LEU A 138 -2.72 -15.89 -32.19
CA LEU A 138 -3.20 -14.57 -32.60
C LEU A 138 -2.05 -13.61 -32.93
N ASN A 139 -2.36 -12.56 -33.69
CA ASN A 139 -1.43 -11.50 -34.03
C ASN A 139 -1.64 -10.24 -33.14
N LEU A 140 -1.80 -10.46 -31.85
CA LEU A 140 -2.05 -9.38 -30.89
C LEU A 140 -0.86 -8.42 -30.78
N LEU A 141 -1.18 -7.13 -30.65
CA LEU A 141 -0.23 -6.07 -30.29
C LEU A 141 -0.24 -5.78 -28.79
N ASN A 142 -1.44 -5.78 -28.18
CA ASN A 142 -1.63 -5.45 -26.78
C ASN A 142 -2.55 -6.46 -26.08
N ILE A 143 -2.09 -6.95 -24.92
CA ILE A 143 -2.85 -7.78 -23.98
C ILE A 143 -2.81 -7.10 -22.63
N THR A 144 -3.99 -6.69 -22.11
CA THR A 144 -4.09 -6.01 -20.81
C THR A 144 -5.13 -6.70 -19.94
N LEU A 145 -4.67 -7.34 -18.85
CA LEU A 145 -5.41 -8.21 -17.95
C LEU A 145 -5.30 -7.77 -16.48
N GLY A 146 -4.75 -6.60 -16.21
CA GLY A 146 -4.44 -6.15 -14.85
C GLY A 146 -5.68 -6.05 -13.95
N GLY A 147 -5.51 -6.36 -12.64
CA GLY A 147 -6.59 -6.22 -11.67
C GLY A 147 -7.73 -7.23 -11.83
N ASN A 148 -7.39 -8.52 -11.85
CA ASN A 148 -8.32 -9.65 -11.93
C ASN A 148 -7.96 -10.75 -10.89
N ARG A 149 -8.58 -11.92 -10.99
CA ARG A 149 -8.31 -13.10 -10.16
C ARG A 149 -7.69 -14.25 -10.96
N LEU A 150 -6.95 -13.92 -12.02
CA LEU A 150 -6.33 -14.91 -12.89
C LEU A 150 -5.28 -15.71 -12.13
N THR A 151 -5.23 -17.01 -12.37
CA THR A 151 -4.33 -17.98 -11.74
C THR A 151 -3.50 -18.74 -12.76
N GLY A 152 -2.62 -19.62 -12.32
CA GLY A 152 -1.79 -20.43 -13.22
C GLY A 152 -0.54 -19.69 -13.73
N PRO A 153 0.30 -20.41 -14.47
CA PRO A 153 1.49 -19.85 -15.09
C PRO A 153 1.14 -19.05 -16.37
N ILE A 154 2.07 -18.23 -16.82
CA ILE A 154 2.01 -17.68 -18.19
C ILE A 154 2.26 -18.83 -19.17
N PRO A 155 1.36 -19.15 -20.11
CA PRO A 155 1.60 -20.18 -21.12
C PRO A 155 2.76 -19.80 -22.02
N LYS A 156 3.68 -20.74 -22.28
CA LYS A 156 4.82 -20.50 -23.18
C LYS A 156 4.38 -20.13 -24.59
N GLU A 157 3.21 -20.55 -25.01
CA GLU A 157 2.60 -20.25 -26.31
C GLU A 157 2.36 -18.76 -26.54
N ILE A 158 2.19 -17.96 -25.47
CA ILE A 158 2.11 -16.49 -25.58
C ILE A 158 3.33 -15.91 -26.27
N ALA A 159 4.50 -16.55 -26.11
CA ALA A 159 5.74 -16.14 -26.77
C ALA A 159 5.75 -16.36 -28.30
N ASN A 160 4.74 -17.05 -28.86
CA ASN A 160 4.56 -17.18 -30.31
C ASN A 160 3.94 -15.92 -30.95
N ILE A 161 3.38 -15.01 -30.14
CA ILE A 161 2.79 -13.75 -30.64
C ILE A 161 3.92 -12.76 -30.95
N SER A 162 4.58 -12.96 -32.09
CA SER A 162 5.75 -12.15 -32.49
C SER A 162 5.48 -10.67 -32.68
N THR A 163 4.21 -10.29 -32.83
CA THR A 163 3.72 -8.90 -32.96
C THR A 163 3.53 -8.19 -31.63
N LEU A 164 3.59 -8.91 -30.49
CA LEU A 164 3.20 -8.39 -29.17
C LEU A 164 4.14 -7.27 -28.71
N LYS A 165 3.54 -6.10 -28.42
CA LYS A 165 4.23 -4.89 -27.94
C LYS A 165 3.98 -4.65 -26.44
N SER A 166 2.81 -5.05 -25.93
CA SER A 166 2.45 -4.83 -24.54
C SER A 166 1.77 -6.06 -23.94
N PHE A 167 2.33 -6.56 -22.84
CA PHE A 167 1.74 -7.60 -22.00
C PHE A 167 1.64 -7.11 -20.57
N VAL A 168 0.40 -6.85 -20.10
CA VAL A 168 0.09 -6.30 -18.77
C VAL A 168 -0.81 -7.29 -18.05
N ALA A 169 -0.31 -7.91 -16.98
CA ALA A 169 -1.05 -8.87 -16.16
C ALA A 169 -0.85 -8.62 -14.65
N GLU A 170 -0.58 -7.36 -14.28
CA GLU A 170 -0.36 -6.97 -12.88
C GLU A 170 -1.61 -7.16 -12.01
N SER A 171 -1.41 -7.30 -10.70
CA SER A 171 -2.49 -7.43 -9.71
C SER A 171 -3.45 -8.60 -10.01
N ASN A 172 -2.87 -9.79 -10.13
CA ASN A 172 -3.54 -11.08 -10.31
C ASN A 172 -3.02 -12.11 -9.28
N GLN A 173 -3.30 -13.38 -9.50
CA GLN A 173 -2.82 -14.50 -8.70
C GLN A 173 -2.00 -15.48 -9.55
N LEU A 174 -1.36 -14.98 -10.61
CA LEU A 174 -0.49 -15.77 -11.49
C LEU A 174 0.73 -16.26 -10.71
N TYR A 175 1.21 -17.49 -11.02
CA TYR A 175 2.30 -18.12 -10.28
C TYR A 175 3.22 -18.93 -11.19
N GLY A 176 4.25 -19.51 -10.60
CA GLY A 176 5.27 -20.28 -11.28
C GLY A 176 6.37 -19.42 -11.88
N ASP A 177 7.30 -20.05 -12.56
CA ASP A 177 8.44 -19.37 -13.15
C ASP A 177 8.08 -18.73 -14.49
N LEU A 178 8.76 -17.66 -14.86
CA LEU A 178 8.58 -17.06 -16.18
C LEU A 178 9.13 -18.00 -17.26
N PRO A 179 8.35 -18.36 -18.30
CA PRO A 179 8.83 -19.24 -19.36
C PRO A 179 9.98 -18.59 -20.14
N PRO A 180 11.09 -19.30 -20.37
CA PRO A 180 12.23 -18.77 -21.12
C PRO A 180 11.87 -18.32 -22.54
N GLU A 181 10.81 -18.88 -23.10
CA GLU A 181 10.28 -18.54 -24.42
C GLU A 181 9.86 -17.08 -24.51
N LEU A 182 9.53 -16.41 -23.39
CA LEU A 182 9.21 -14.98 -23.40
C LEU A 182 10.30 -14.12 -24.03
N GLY A 183 11.57 -14.60 -24.04
CA GLY A 183 12.66 -13.95 -24.77
C GLY A 183 12.49 -13.90 -26.29
N ASN A 184 11.49 -14.59 -26.86
CA ASN A 184 11.17 -14.53 -28.29
C ASN A 184 10.26 -13.34 -28.65
N LEU A 185 9.70 -12.65 -27.66
CA LEU A 185 8.86 -11.46 -27.86
C LEU A 185 9.72 -10.23 -28.16
N THR A 186 10.49 -10.25 -29.23
CA THR A 186 11.48 -9.20 -29.54
C THR A 186 10.87 -7.83 -29.83
N GLN A 187 9.57 -7.76 -30.11
CA GLN A 187 8.84 -6.49 -30.32
C GLN A 187 8.27 -5.90 -29.02
N ILE A 188 8.37 -6.62 -27.89
CA ILE A 188 7.79 -6.19 -26.62
C ILE A 188 8.41 -4.88 -26.15
N GLN A 189 7.56 -3.94 -25.79
CA GLN A 189 7.92 -2.64 -25.24
C GLN A 189 7.51 -2.52 -23.77
N ARG A 190 6.42 -3.21 -23.38
CA ARG A 190 5.91 -3.18 -22.00
C ARG A 190 5.65 -4.60 -21.50
N LEU A 191 6.28 -4.94 -20.39
CA LEU A 191 6.09 -6.21 -19.66
C LEU A 191 5.79 -5.89 -18.20
N ILE A 192 4.51 -5.93 -17.81
CA ILE A 192 4.06 -5.52 -16.49
C ILE A 192 3.40 -6.71 -15.78
N LEU A 193 4.11 -7.26 -14.79
CA LEU A 193 3.76 -8.49 -14.06
C LEU A 193 3.71 -8.28 -12.55
N SER A 194 3.74 -7.04 -12.07
CA SER A 194 3.74 -6.72 -10.63
C SER A 194 2.51 -7.27 -9.90
N SER A 195 2.64 -7.46 -8.59
CA SER A 195 1.54 -7.92 -7.71
C SER A 195 0.93 -9.24 -8.15
N ASN A 196 1.80 -10.24 -8.30
CA ASN A 196 1.47 -11.64 -8.60
C ASN A 196 2.22 -12.59 -7.65
N ASN A 197 2.28 -13.86 -7.98
CA ASN A 197 2.95 -14.88 -7.18
C ASN A 197 4.04 -15.63 -7.98
N PHE A 198 4.70 -14.95 -8.93
CA PHE A 198 5.76 -15.51 -9.74
C PHE A 198 6.98 -15.88 -8.89
N THR A 199 7.62 -16.99 -9.25
CA THR A 199 8.79 -17.58 -8.57
C THR A 199 9.97 -17.74 -9.52
N GLY A 200 11.05 -18.37 -9.05
CA GLY A 200 12.22 -18.67 -9.83
C GLY A 200 13.08 -17.46 -10.19
N GLU A 201 14.14 -17.70 -10.95
CA GLU A 201 15.04 -16.66 -11.43
C GLU A 201 14.53 -16.05 -12.74
N LEU A 202 14.95 -14.83 -13.04
CA LEU A 202 14.64 -14.20 -14.32
C LEU A 202 15.38 -14.92 -15.45
N PRO A 203 14.69 -15.49 -16.47
CA PRO A 203 15.32 -16.23 -17.54
C PRO A 203 16.33 -15.39 -18.31
N ALA A 204 17.52 -15.94 -18.56
CA ALA A 204 18.58 -15.25 -19.33
C ALA A 204 18.16 -14.87 -20.76
N THR A 205 17.17 -15.56 -21.31
CA THR A 205 16.59 -15.26 -22.64
C THR A 205 15.92 -13.88 -22.70
N LEU A 206 15.50 -13.31 -21.56
CA LEU A 206 14.94 -11.96 -21.50
C LEU A 206 15.96 -10.89 -21.94
N ALA A 207 17.26 -11.18 -21.97
CA ALA A 207 18.29 -10.33 -22.57
C ALA A 207 17.98 -9.92 -24.02
N LYS A 208 17.21 -10.76 -24.75
CA LYS A 208 16.83 -10.50 -26.17
C LYS A 208 15.79 -9.40 -26.34
N LEU A 209 15.13 -8.94 -25.26
CA LEU A 209 14.04 -7.97 -25.30
C LEU A 209 14.58 -6.53 -25.41
N THR A 210 15.36 -6.23 -26.43
CA THR A 210 16.07 -4.95 -26.60
C THR A 210 15.13 -3.78 -26.89
N ASN A 211 13.87 -4.02 -27.30
CA ASN A 211 12.85 -2.99 -27.53
C ASN A 211 12.11 -2.60 -26.24
N LEU A 212 12.41 -3.25 -25.11
CA LEU A 212 11.72 -3.04 -23.83
C LEU A 212 11.89 -1.59 -23.33
N GLN A 213 10.78 -0.95 -23.00
CA GLN A 213 10.71 0.41 -22.48
C GLN A 213 10.20 0.49 -21.03
N ASP A 214 9.30 -0.41 -20.64
CA ASP A 214 8.71 -0.47 -19.29
C ASP A 214 8.64 -1.93 -18.81
N ILE A 215 9.37 -2.23 -17.75
CA ILE A 215 9.30 -3.55 -17.09
C ILE A 215 8.98 -3.37 -15.61
N ARG A 216 7.95 -4.07 -15.13
CA ARG A 216 7.51 -4.04 -13.73
C ARG A 216 7.30 -5.45 -13.21
N LEU A 217 8.10 -5.83 -12.23
CA LEU A 217 8.15 -7.16 -11.62
C LEU A 217 7.94 -7.11 -10.10
N GLY A 218 7.61 -5.93 -9.56
CA GLY A 218 7.45 -5.72 -8.11
C GLY A 218 6.35 -6.59 -7.49
N ASP A 219 6.39 -6.77 -6.17
CA ASP A 219 5.45 -7.60 -5.41
C ASP A 219 5.25 -8.98 -6.04
N ASN A 220 6.35 -9.77 -6.05
CA ASN A 220 6.40 -11.16 -6.50
C ASN A 220 7.26 -11.99 -5.53
N GLN A 221 7.57 -13.22 -5.86
CA GLN A 221 8.40 -14.13 -5.09
C GLN A 221 9.58 -14.65 -5.93
N PHE A 222 10.14 -13.81 -6.81
CA PHE A 222 11.31 -14.15 -7.57
C PHE A 222 12.48 -14.49 -6.65
N SER A 223 13.43 -15.27 -7.16
CA SER A 223 14.66 -15.65 -6.49
C SER A 223 15.87 -15.28 -7.34
N GLY A 224 17.08 -15.52 -6.81
CA GLY A 224 18.32 -15.14 -7.48
C GLY A 224 18.60 -13.64 -7.44
N LYS A 225 19.66 -13.24 -8.14
CA LYS A 225 20.11 -11.83 -8.19
C LYS A 225 19.39 -11.05 -9.29
N ILE A 226 19.41 -9.72 -9.16
CA ILE A 226 19.13 -8.85 -10.31
C ILE A 226 20.19 -9.18 -11.38
N PRO A 227 19.79 -9.68 -12.57
CA PRO A 227 20.76 -10.16 -13.53
C PRO A 227 21.51 -9.05 -14.28
N ASP A 228 22.77 -9.24 -14.58
CA ASP A 228 23.59 -8.27 -15.31
C ASP A 228 23.08 -7.99 -16.72
N PHE A 229 22.37 -8.94 -17.34
CA PHE A 229 21.83 -8.77 -18.69
C PHE A 229 20.82 -7.63 -18.83
N ILE A 230 20.33 -7.03 -17.72
CA ILE A 230 19.47 -5.83 -17.80
C ILE A 230 20.12 -4.71 -18.59
N GLU A 231 21.45 -4.65 -18.66
CA GLU A 231 22.20 -3.67 -19.47
C GLU A 231 21.90 -3.76 -20.97
N SER A 232 21.37 -4.90 -21.45
CA SER A 232 20.96 -5.08 -22.86
C SER A 232 19.66 -4.37 -23.21
N TRP A 233 18.85 -3.95 -22.21
CA TRP A 233 17.58 -3.26 -22.43
C TRP A 233 17.77 -1.76 -22.68
N THR A 234 18.54 -1.43 -23.71
CA THR A 234 19.03 -0.07 -24.00
C THR A 234 17.91 0.97 -24.26
N ASN A 235 16.71 0.51 -24.61
CA ASN A 235 15.53 1.37 -24.80
C ASN A 235 14.71 1.57 -23.53
N LEU A 236 15.14 1.00 -22.38
CA LEU A 236 14.38 1.02 -21.14
C LEU A 236 14.25 2.44 -20.58
N LYS A 237 13.00 2.82 -20.26
CA LYS A 237 12.60 4.09 -19.64
C LYS A 237 12.19 3.88 -18.18
N ALA A 238 11.55 2.75 -17.88
CA ALA A 238 11.06 2.42 -16.53
C ALA A 238 11.46 1.01 -16.11
N LEU A 239 12.11 0.91 -14.95
CA LEU A 239 12.45 -0.36 -14.26
C LEU A 239 11.86 -0.34 -12.86
N ASN A 240 10.88 -1.21 -12.59
CA ASN A 240 10.27 -1.35 -11.27
C ASN A 240 10.38 -2.79 -10.77
N ILE A 241 11.19 -2.99 -9.72
CA ILE A 241 11.38 -4.27 -9.02
C ILE A 241 11.22 -4.11 -7.50
N ILE A 242 10.27 -3.25 -7.08
CA ILE A 242 9.95 -3.00 -5.67
C ILE A 242 9.37 -4.27 -5.02
N GLY A 243 10.03 -4.78 -3.97
CA GLY A 243 9.56 -5.96 -3.24
C GLY A 243 9.42 -7.22 -4.10
N SER A 244 10.24 -7.36 -5.13
CA SER A 244 10.14 -8.45 -6.12
C SER A 244 10.57 -9.83 -5.59
N GLY A 245 11.36 -9.86 -4.50
CA GLY A 245 12.00 -11.06 -3.98
C GLY A 245 13.45 -11.25 -4.47
N LEU A 246 13.86 -10.54 -5.52
CA LEU A 246 15.24 -10.57 -6.03
C LEU A 246 16.25 -10.10 -4.99
N SER A 247 17.47 -10.57 -5.11
CA SER A 247 18.60 -10.17 -4.26
C SER A 247 19.52 -9.17 -4.96
N GLY A 248 20.25 -8.40 -4.14
CA GLY A 248 21.36 -7.58 -4.61
C GLY A 248 22.57 -8.39 -5.09
N PRO A 249 23.61 -7.71 -5.53
CA PRO A 249 23.75 -6.26 -5.59
C PRO A 249 23.02 -5.64 -6.78
N ILE A 250 22.84 -4.31 -6.74
CA ILE A 250 22.33 -3.56 -7.91
C ILE A 250 23.39 -3.63 -9.02
N PRO A 251 23.06 -4.13 -10.24
CA PRO A 251 24.03 -4.25 -11.32
C PRO A 251 24.58 -2.90 -11.79
N SER A 252 25.88 -2.81 -11.98
CA SER A 252 26.54 -1.60 -12.51
C SER A 252 26.09 -1.25 -13.94
N GLY A 253 25.63 -2.26 -14.71
CA GLY A 253 25.09 -2.11 -16.06
C GLY A 253 23.88 -1.17 -16.16
N ILE A 254 23.18 -0.86 -15.06
CA ILE A 254 22.12 0.17 -15.02
C ILE A 254 22.62 1.53 -15.53
N SER A 255 23.89 1.84 -15.32
CA SER A 255 24.52 3.06 -15.85
C SER A 255 24.44 3.20 -17.37
N LYS A 256 24.43 2.07 -18.10
CA LYS A 256 24.36 2.01 -19.56
C LYS A 256 22.96 2.33 -20.14
N LEU A 257 21.91 2.30 -19.31
CA LEU A 257 20.52 2.54 -19.71
C LEU A 257 20.26 4.04 -19.90
N ARG A 258 20.60 4.58 -21.06
CA ARG A 258 20.61 6.03 -21.31
C ARG A 258 19.22 6.68 -21.29
N ASN A 259 18.17 5.91 -21.64
CA ASN A 259 16.80 6.38 -21.71
C ASN A 259 16.04 6.25 -20.37
N LEU A 260 16.70 5.72 -19.32
CA LEU A 260 16.07 5.45 -18.04
C LEU A 260 15.69 6.74 -17.32
N THR A 261 14.40 6.93 -17.06
CA THR A 261 13.84 8.09 -16.35
C THR A 261 13.09 7.68 -15.07
N ASP A 262 12.79 6.39 -14.90
CA ASP A 262 12.08 5.85 -13.75
C ASP A 262 12.80 4.59 -13.27
N LEU A 263 13.50 4.70 -12.13
CA LEU A 263 14.24 3.59 -11.51
C LEU A 263 13.71 3.36 -10.11
N ARG A 264 13.03 2.24 -9.92
CA ARG A 264 12.46 1.84 -8.63
C ARG A 264 12.92 0.44 -8.25
N ILE A 265 13.85 0.36 -7.32
CA ILE A 265 14.36 -0.87 -6.72
C ILE A 265 14.18 -0.77 -5.22
N SER A 266 13.55 -1.76 -4.59
CA SER A 266 13.49 -1.78 -3.15
C SER A 266 13.44 -3.17 -2.55
N ASP A 267 13.79 -3.22 -1.25
CA ASP A 267 13.60 -4.40 -0.41
C ASP A 267 14.28 -5.65 -0.99
N LEU A 268 15.52 -5.47 -1.45
CA LEU A 268 16.34 -6.56 -1.97
C LEU A 268 16.69 -7.55 -0.87
N SER A 269 16.58 -8.84 -1.17
CA SER A 269 16.99 -9.90 -0.27
C SER A 269 18.52 -10.09 -0.27
N GLY A 270 19.02 -10.83 0.73
CA GLY A 270 20.46 -11.14 0.84
C GLY A 270 21.25 -10.04 1.55
N SER A 271 22.54 -10.34 1.79
CA SER A 271 23.46 -9.47 2.55
C SER A 271 24.53 -8.80 1.67
N GLU A 272 24.49 -9.01 0.36
CA GLU A 272 25.49 -8.44 -0.54
C GLU A 272 25.38 -6.90 -0.56
N ILE A 273 26.56 -6.25 -0.58
CA ILE A 273 26.64 -4.80 -0.59
C ILE A 273 26.36 -4.29 -2.00
N SER A 274 25.38 -3.43 -2.13
CA SER A 274 25.12 -2.69 -3.37
C SER A 274 25.98 -1.43 -3.42
N SER A 275 26.63 -1.19 -4.55
CA SER A 275 27.21 0.10 -4.86
C SER A 275 26.15 1.02 -5.45
N PHE A 276 26.26 2.33 -5.17
CA PHE A 276 25.38 3.32 -5.81
C PHE A 276 25.66 3.36 -7.32
N PRO A 277 24.68 3.11 -8.20
CA PRO A 277 24.91 3.12 -9.64
C PRO A 277 25.30 4.52 -10.14
N ASP A 278 26.16 4.61 -11.15
CA ASP A 278 26.46 5.88 -11.81
C ASP A 278 25.29 6.33 -12.67
N LEU A 279 24.60 7.37 -12.22
CA LEU A 279 23.44 7.99 -12.88
C LEU A 279 23.75 9.41 -13.33
N SER A 280 25.02 9.78 -13.41
CA SER A 280 25.46 11.10 -13.89
C SER A 280 24.89 11.37 -15.31
N ASN A 281 24.49 12.60 -15.56
CA ASN A 281 23.94 13.05 -16.84
C ASN A 281 22.62 12.37 -17.26
N LYS A 282 21.82 11.86 -16.31
CA LYS A 282 20.47 11.35 -16.56
C LYS A 282 19.41 12.35 -16.10
N SER A 283 18.26 12.35 -16.75
CA SER A 283 17.05 13.01 -16.29
C SER A 283 16.13 11.96 -15.70
N MET A 284 15.81 12.05 -14.40
CA MET A 284 15.06 11.06 -13.66
C MET A 284 13.75 11.66 -13.16
N LYS A 285 12.61 10.98 -13.40
CA LYS A 285 11.36 11.32 -12.76
C LYS A 285 11.30 10.76 -11.35
N TYR A 286 11.63 9.47 -11.22
CA TYR A 286 11.69 8.74 -9.96
C TYR A 286 13.05 8.06 -9.82
N LEU A 287 13.71 8.27 -8.68
CA LEU A 287 14.88 7.52 -8.25
C LEU A 287 14.61 6.94 -6.87
N ILE A 288 14.22 5.67 -6.84
CA ILE A 288 13.90 4.93 -5.61
C ILE A 288 14.85 3.74 -5.51
N LEU A 289 15.80 3.82 -4.57
CA LEU A 289 16.74 2.77 -4.22
C LEU A 289 16.66 2.52 -2.71
N ARG A 290 15.47 2.07 -2.26
CA ARG A 290 15.13 1.93 -0.84
C ARG A 290 15.47 0.53 -0.33
N ASN A 291 16.11 0.43 0.86
CA ASN A 291 16.41 -0.86 1.50
C ASN A 291 17.11 -1.84 0.56
N CYS A 292 18.16 -1.35 -0.12
CA CYS A 292 18.96 -2.08 -1.11
C CYS A 292 20.37 -2.44 -0.60
N ASN A 293 20.63 -2.29 0.71
CA ASN A 293 21.95 -2.46 1.32
C ASN A 293 23.05 -1.62 0.63
N ILE A 294 22.72 -0.37 0.27
CA ILE A 294 23.68 0.57 -0.35
C ILE A 294 24.56 1.17 0.72
N HIS A 295 25.88 1.10 0.51
CA HIS A 295 26.90 1.65 1.37
C HIS A 295 27.64 2.83 0.71
N GLY A 296 28.39 3.58 1.50
CA GLY A 296 29.20 4.71 1.07
C GLY A 296 28.53 6.05 1.27
N THR A 297 28.93 7.06 0.51
CA THR A 297 28.46 8.44 0.66
C THR A 297 27.43 8.82 -0.42
N LEU A 298 26.62 9.82 -0.13
CA LEU A 298 25.76 10.46 -1.13
C LEU A 298 26.64 11.04 -2.25
N LYS A 299 26.15 10.97 -3.49
CA LYS A 299 26.89 11.37 -4.67
C LYS A 299 26.57 12.80 -5.09
N ASP A 300 27.59 13.65 -5.22
CA ASP A 300 27.43 15.06 -5.62
C ASP A 300 26.67 15.23 -6.94
N TYR A 301 26.88 14.32 -7.91
CA TYR A 301 26.23 14.42 -9.22
C TYR A 301 24.70 14.29 -9.14
N LEU A 302 24.12 13.77 -8.05
CA LEU A 302 22.65 13.75 -7.90
C LEU A 302 22.04 15.15 -7.87
N SER A 303 22.80 16.17 -7.47
CA SER A 303 22.35 17.56 -7.53
C SER A 303 22.21 18.08 -8.95
N THR A 304 22.99 17.53 -9.89
CA THR A 304 22.93 17.85 -11.32
C THR A 304 22.08 16.87 -12.12
N THR A 305 21.69 15.74 -11.52
CA THR A 305 20.71 14.83 -12.08
C THR A 305 19.32 15.48 -11.96
N GLU A 306 18.66 15.69 -13.09
CA GLU A 306 17.34 16.33 -13.09
C GLU A 306 16.25 15.39 -12.52
N ILE A 307 16.22 15.25 -11.20
CA ILE A 307 15.16 14.48 -10.52
C ILE A 307 13.96 15.41 -10.32
N SER A 308 12.76 14.98 -10.74
CA SER A 308 11.61 15.88 -10.75
C SER A 308 10.47 15.50 -9.81
N GLN A 309 10.41 14.26 -9.30
CA GLN A 309 9.35 13.83 -8.40
C GLN A 309 9.88 13.33 -7.06
N ILE A 310 10.52 12.16 -7.05
CA ILE A 310 10.94 11.49 -5.82
C ILE A 310 12.40 11.06 -5.90
N LEU A 311 13.17 11.41 -4.86
CA LEU A 311 14.46 10.84 -4.52
C LEU A 311 14.29 10.05 -3.21
N ASP A 312 14.25 8.72 -3.28
CA ASP A 312 14.13 7.84 -2.11
C ASP A 312 15.36 6.92 -2.00
N LEU A 313 16.22 7.21 -1.03
CA LEU A 313 17.39 6.41 -0.66
C LEU A 313 17.26 5.88 0.77
N SER A 314 16.04 5.82 1.29
CA SER A 314 15.77 5.46 2.68
C SER A 314 16.16 4.01 3.00
N PHE A 315 16.40 3.74 4.28
CA PHE A 315 16.71 2.43 4.85
C PHE A 315 17.93 1.73 4.22
N ASN A 316 18.97 2.51 3.90
CA ASN A 316 20.26 2.02 3.45
C ASN A 316 21.34 2.19 4.54
N LYS A 317 22.62 2.06 4.18
CA LYS A 317 23.77 2.26 5.06
C LYS A 317 24.67 3.39 4.55
N LEU A 318 24.03 4.44 4.03
CA LEU A 318 24.74 5.63 3.56
C LEU A 318 25.35 6.40 4.72
N THR A 319 26.60 6.84 4.56
CA THR A 319 27.40 7.53 5.57
C THR A 319 27.87 8.89 5.07
N GLY A 320 28.50 9.67 5.94
CA GLY A 320 29.03 10.99 5.60
C GLY A 320 27.96 12.08 5.59
N PRO A 321 28.35 13.32 5.27
CA PRO A 321 27.44 14.47 5.23
C PRO A 321 26.57 14.46 3.98
N ILE A 322 25.44 15.17 4.05
CA ILE A 322 24.67 15.53 2.86
C ILE A 322 25.48 16.57 2.08
N PRO A 323 25.77 16.33 0.78
CA PRO A 323 26.52 17.29 -0.02
C PRO A 323 25.86 18.68 -0.05
N PRO A 324 26.60 19.77 0.11
CA PRO A 324 26.04 21.13 0.04
C PRO A 324 25.31 21.44 -1.27
N SER A 325 25.68 20.75 -2.36
CA SER A 325 25.06 20.85 -3.67
C SER A 325 23.58 20.41 -3.68
N TYR A 326 23.13 19.58 -2.71
CA TYR A 326 21.74 19.11 -2.65
C TYR A 326 20.71 20.24 -2.37
N LYS A 327 21.15 21.40 -1.88
CA LYS A 327 20.30 22.58 -1.78
C LYS A 327 19.75 23.05 -3.14
N GLU A 328 20.33 22.59 -4.24
CA GLU A 328 19.90 22.91 -5.61
C GLU A 328 18.85 21.90 -6.15
N LEU A 329 18.50 20.85 -5.40
CA LEU A 329 17.42 19.91 -5.74
C LEU A 329 16.03 20.54 -5.53
N ILE A 330 15.81 21.71 -6.11
CA ILE A 330 14.56 22.49 -5.94
C ILE A 330 13.38 22.00 -6.77
N LYS A 331 13.64 21.14 -7.76
CA LYS A 331 12.59 20.54 -8.64
C LYS A 331 12.01 19.24 -8.05
N VAL A 332 12.64 18.68 -7.03
CA VAL A 332 12.22 17.41 -6.41
C VAL A 332 11.12 17.69 -5.40
N ASN A 333 9.99 17.00 -5.53
CA ASN A 333 8.87 17.17 -4.60
C ASN A 333 9.17 16.52 -3.24
N TYR A 334 9.79 15.32 -3.26
CA TYR A 334 10.04 14.53 -2.05
C TYR A 334 11.46 13.96 -2.03
N ILE A 335 12.14 14.14 -0.90
CA ILE A 335 13.48 13.56 -0.64
C ILE A 335 13.41 12.74 0.64
N PHE A 336 13.59 11.42 0.53
CA PHE A 336 13.59 10.49 1.64
C PHE A 336 14.99 9.90 1.83
N LEU A 337 15.67 10.32 2.90
CA LEU A 337 16.99 9.83 3.32
C LEU A 337 16.94 9.18 4.71
N THR A 338 15.73 8.93 5.22
CA THR A 338 15.48 8.36 6.54
C THR A 338 16.12 6.98 6.71
N GLY A 339 16.51 6.63 7.95
CA GLY A 339 17.02 5.30 8.24
C GLY A 339 18.38 5.00 7.60
N ASN A 340 19.29 5.97 7.60
CA ASN A 340 20.67 5.84 7.14
C ASN A 340 21.67 6.14 8.28
N LEU A 341 22.95 6.23 7.97
CA LEU A 341 24.04 6.57 8.88
C LEU A 341 24.65 7.95 8.54
N LEU A 342 23.86 8.83 7.91
CA LEU A 342 24.31 10.17 7.51
C LEU A 342 24.67 11.01 8.75
N ASN A 343 25.68 11.87 8.61
CA ASN A 343 26.20 12.68 9.71
C ASN A 343 26.51 14.12 9.26
N GLY A 344 27.18 14.90 10.09
CA GLY A 344 27.48 16.31 9.82
C GLY A 344 26.30 17.23 10.08
N SER A 345 26.31 18.41 9.48
CA SER A 345 25.24 19.40 9.61
C SER A 345 24.18 19.22 8.54
N VAL A 346 22.93 19.46 8.89
CA VAL A 346 21.82 19.48 7.91
C VAL A 346 21.93 20.75 7.07
N PRO A 347 22.03 20.65 5.72
CA PRO A 347 22.08 21.83 4.88
C PRO A 347 20.79 22.66 4.97
N SER A 348 20.90 23.97 4.86
CA SER A 348 19.74 24.85 4.70
C SER A 348 19.14 24.65 3.31
N TRP A 349 17.97 24.04 3.22
CA TRP A 349 17.21 23.92 1.97
C TRP A 349 16.51 25.22 1.61
N LYS A 350 16.58 25.63 0.35
CA LYS A 350 16.00 26.89 -0.13
C LYS A 350 14.53 26.77 -0.55
N SER A 351 13.99 25.58 -0.66
CA SER A 351 12.63 25.38 -1.17
C SER A 351 11.67 24.96 -0.06
N ASP A 352 10.65 25.78 0.19
CA ASP A 352 9.51 25.40 1.04
C ASP A 352 8.56 24.39 0.34
N ALA A 353 8.79 24.10 -0.94
CA ALA A 353 7.98 23.17 -1.72
C ALA A 353 8.39 21.70 -1.53
N THR A 354 9.67 21.44 -1.25
CA THR A 354 10.20 20.07 -1.12
C THR A 354 9.97 19.52 0.28
N SER A 355 9.31 18.34 0.37
CA SER A 355 9.20 17.59 1.63
C SER A 355 10.41 16.70 1.82
N LEU A 356 11.07 16.81 2.99
CA LEU A 356 12.30 16.08 3.31
C LEU A 356 12.10 15.19 4.53
N ASP A 357 12.47 13.93 4.42
CA ASP A 357 12.57 13.04 5.57
C ASP A 357 14.03 12.64 5.81
N LEU A 358 14.62 13.25 6.83
CA LEU A 358 15.98 13.03 7.30
C LEU A 358 16.00 12.28 8.64
N SER A 359 14.86 11.74 9.07
CA SER A 359 14.70 11.03 10.34
C SER A 359 15.65 9.84 10.45
N TYR A 360 15.94 9.40 11.67
CA TYR A 360 16.76 8.21 11.96
C TYR A 360 18.14 8.20 11.25
N ASN A 361 18.91 9.29 11.43
CA ASN A 361 20.29 9.44 10.96
C ASN A 361 21.22 9.80 12.14
N ASN A 362 22.45 10.25 11.86
CA ASN A 362 23.46 10.59 12.87
C ASN A 362 23.97 12.05 12.74
N PHE A 363 23.09 13.00 12.40
CA PHE A 363 23.47 14.40 12.25
C PHE A 363 23.91 15.04 13.56
N ASN A 364 24.67 16.13 13.47
CA ASN A 364 25.17 16.86 14.62
C ASN A 364 24.05 17.47 15.46
N LYS A 365 24.33 17.70 16.77
CA LYS A 365 23.35 18.07 17.82
C LYS A 365 22.90 19.53 17.83
N ASP A 366 23.07 20.31 16.81
CA ASP A 366 22.75 21.72 16.86
C ASP A 366 21.23 21.95 16.92
N ASN A 367 20.73 22.34 18.10
CA ASN A 367 19.37 22.87 18.43
C ASN A 367 18.19 22.43 17.52
N GLN A 368 18.19 21.19 17.05
CA GLN A 368 17.23 20.74 16.05
C GLN A 368 15.88 20.43 16.69
N GLN A 369 14.84 21.04 16.17
CA GLN A 369 13.46 20.62 16.38
C GLN A 369 13.22 19.29 15.66
N CYS A 370 12.27 18.47 16.13
CA CYS A 370 11.92 17.22 15.46
C CYS A 370 11.28 17.45 14.09
N GLN A 371 10.65 18.60 13.88
CA GLN A 371 10.11 19.05 12.60
C GLN A 371 10.48 20.52 12.39
N TYR A 372 10.95 20.86 11.23
CA TYR A 372 11.21 22.22 10.80
C TYR A 372 10.61 22.46 9.42
N GLY A 373 9.53 23.22 9.34
CA GLY A 373 8.80 23.38 8.10
C GLY A 373 8.37 22.01 7.54
N LYS A 374 8.81 21.70 6.32
CA LYS A 374 8.57 20.39 5.65
C LYS A 374 9.72 19.39 5.84
N VAL A 375 10.60 19.61 6.82
CA VAL A 375 11.75 18.73 7.09
C VAL A 375 11.50 17.92 8.37
N ASN A 376 11.31 16.61 8.25
CA ASN A 376 11.25 15.69 9.37
C ASN A 376 12.67 15.36 9.85
N LEU A 377 12.99 15.71 11.09
CA LEU A 377 14.29 15.50 11.74
C LEU A 377 14.17 14.56 12.95
N PHE A 378 13.07 13.84 13.10
CA PHE A 378 12.86 12.97 14.24
C PHE A 378 13.96 11.92 14.35
N ALA A 379 14.55 11.78 15.54
CA ALA A 379 15.69 10.89 15.78
C ALA A 379 16.86 11.06 14.78
N ALA A 380 16.98 12.22 14.14
CA ALA A 380 18.03 12.50 13.13
C ALA A 380 19.37 12.93 13.74
N SER A 381 19.52 12.97 15.07
CA SER A 381 20.79 13.23 15.73
C SER A 381 21.32 11.96 16.40
N SER A 382 22.64 11.77 16.29
CA SER A 382 23.33 10.66 16.96
C SER A 382 22.95 10.59 18.44
N PRO A 383 22.57 9.42 18.98
CA PRO A 383 22.33 9.24 20.40
C PRO A 383 23.65 9.26 21.17
N THR A 384 24.48 10.32 21.00
CA THR A 384 25.66 10.44 21.83
C THR A 384 25.25 10.64 23.28
N ILE A 385 25.37 9.57 24.07
CA ILE A 385 25.77 9.66 25.47
C ILE A 385 24.73 10.26 26.42
N ASN A 386 23.49 9.73 26.40
CA ASN A 386 22.75 9.58 27.64
C ASN A 386 21.77 8.43 27.47
N ASN A 387 21.88 7.42 28.33
CA ASN A 387 21.03 6.22 28.39
C ASN A 387 19.54 6.51 28.69
N SER A 388 19.04 7.70 28.34
CA SER A 388 17.66 8.11 28.62
C SER A 388 16.64 7.61 27.60
N GLY A 389 17.07 7.05 26.46
CA GLY A 389 16.18 6.60 25.39
C GLY A 389 15.38 7.72 24.69
N ILE A 390 15.50 8.95 25.16
CA ILE A 390 14.77 10.09 24.63
C ILE A 390 15.58 10.71 23.50
N VAL A 391 14.97 10.81 22.31
CA VAL A 391 15.60 11.49 21.16
C VAL A 391 15.87 12.96 21.48
N SER A 392 16.98 13.49 21.00
CA SER A 392 17.48 14.81 21.39
C SER A 392 16.48 15.93 21.10
N CYS A 393 15.76 15.88 20.00
CA CYS A 393 14.77 16.90 19.63
C CYS A 393 13.52 16.92 20.54
N LEU A 394 13.24 15.83 21.26
CA LEU A 394 12.15 15.77 22.26
C LEU A 394 12.60 16.17 23.67
N ARG A 395 13.91 16.32 23.94
CA ARG A 395 14.46 16.47 25.29
C ARG A 395 13.84 17.63 26.07
N SER A 396 13.71 18.80 25.44
CA SER A 396 13.12 19.98 26.09
C SER A 396 11.64 19.79 26.45
N SER A 397 10.94 19.01 25.65
CA SER A 397 9.52 18.75 25.79
C SER A 397 9.18 17.60 26.73
N VAL A 398 10.14 16.72 27.03
CA VAL A 398 9.95 15.49 27.81
C VAL A 398 10.69 15.56 29.16
N SER A 399 11.61 16.52 29.33
CA SER A 399 12.31 16.75 30.59
C SER A 399 11.30 17.10 31.67
N GLY A 400 11.19 16.23 32.70
CA GLY A 400 10.27 16.42 33.83
C GLY A 400 8.82 16.00 33.55
N CYS A 401 8.50 15.32 32.44
CA CYS A 401 7.15 14.85 32.20
C CYS A 401 6.70 13.84 33.27
N PRO A 402 5.44 13.91 33.74
CA PRO A 402 4.89 12.93 34.66
C PRO A 402 4.95 11.53 34.04
N LYS A 403 5.34 10.55 34.84
CA LYS A 403 5.31 9.15 34.40
C LYS A 403 3.86 8.66 34.25
N VAL A 404 3.63 7.93 33.18
CA VAL A 404 2.31 7.33 32.87
C VAL A 404 2.42 5.82 32.77
N ASN A 405 1.30 5.15 33.02
CA ASN A 405 1.18 3.69 32.95
C ASN A 405 0.57 3.20 31.62
N SER A 406 0.02 4.12 30.83
CA SER A 406 -0.63 3.75 29.57
C SER A 406 -0.64 4.91 28.57
N ILE A 407 -0.77 4.54 27.30
CA ILE A 407 -0.98 5.45 26.17
C ILE A 407 -2.06 4.83 25.29
N HIS A 408 -3.01 5.66 24.83
CA HIS A 408 -4.11 5.23 23.98
C HIS A 408 -4.30 6.25 22.86
N ILE A 409 -4.28 5.78 21.59
CA ILE A 409 -4.28 6.63 20.40
C ILE A 409 -5.39 6.18 19.45
N ASN A 410 -6.23 7.11 19.03
CA ASN A 410 -7.20 6.95 17.94
C ASN A 410 -6.50 7.37 16.64
N CYS A 411 -5.91 6.41 15.93
CA CYS A 411 -5.02 6.65 14.81
C CYS A 411 -5.80 7.16 13.57
N GLY A 412 -5.44 8.34 13.08
CA GLY A 412 -6.12 9.00 11.95
C GLY A 412 -7.44 9.68 12.32
N GLY A 413 -7.92 9.55 13.56
CA GLY A 413 -9.14 10.20 14.02
C GLY A 413 -8.94 11.69 14.32
N THR A 414 -9.88 12.52 13.92
CA THR A 414 -9.85 13.98 14.13
C THR A 414 -10.38 14.42 15.50
N SER A 415 -10.85 13.48 16.32
CA SER A 415 -11.36 13.71 17.67
C SER A 415 -11.00 12.56 18.59
N SER A 416 -10.90 12.86 19.89
CA SER A 416 -10.69 11.83 20.92
C SER A 416 -11.94 10.97 21.10
N VAL A 417 -11.75 9.67 21.25
CA VAL A 417 -12.83 8.67 21.42
C VAL A 417 -12.74 8.02 22.79
N LYS A 418 -13.87 7.91 23.48
CA LYS A 418 -13.93 7.25 24.80
C LYS A 418 -14.59 5.87 24.69
N VAL A 419 -13.81 4.83 25.01
CA VAL A 419 -14.25 3.43 24.97
C VAL A 419 -14.01 2.77 26.33
N LYS A 420 -15.04 2.16 26.91
CA LYS A 420 -14.97 1.49 28.23
C LYS A 420 -14.31 2.35 29.33
N GLY A 421 -14.54 3.66 29.29
CA GLY A 421 -13.96 4.60 30.27
C GLY A 421 -12.55 5.07 29.96
N ILE A 422 -11.89 4.51 28.93
CA ILE A 422 -10.56 4.90 28.48
C ILE A 422 -10.69 5.89 27.33
N THR A 423 -9.96 7.01 27.39
CA THR A 423 -9.90 8.00 26.31
C THR A 423 -8.74 7.69 25.39
N TYR A 424 -9.02 7.59 24.10
CA TYR A 424 -8.04 7.48 23.01
C TYR A 424 -7.84 8.86 22.39
N ASP A 425 -6.61 9.34 22.39
CA ASP A 425 -6.26 10.67 21.87
C ASP A 425 -6.38 10.70 20.34
N GLU A 426 -6.83 11.84 19.80
CA GLU A 426 -6.90 12.07 18.37
C GLU A 426 -5.51 12.14 17.71
N ASP A 427 -5.42 11.66 16.47
CA ASP A 427 -4.24 11.68 15.58
C ASP A 427 -4.66 11.96 14.14
N GLY A 428 -5.29 13.12 13.91
CA GLY A 428 -5.90 13.49 12.63
C GLY A 428 -5.07 14.42 11.75
N ARG A 429 -3.80 14.71 12.06
CA ARG A 429 -3.00 15.63 11.27
C ARG A 429 -2.48 14.97 9.98
N ASP A 430 -2.68 15.63 8.83
CA ASP A 430 -2.24 15.16 7.53
C ASP A 430 -0.82 15.61 7.18
N GLY A 431 -0.12 14.80 6.39
CA GLY A 431 1.20 15.09 5.80
C GLY A 431 2.01 13.85 5.45
N THR A 432 2.84 13.98 4.41
CA THR A 432 3.94 13.08 4.07
C THR A 432 5.22 13.56 4.76
N ALA A 433 6.20 12.72 5.05
CA ALA A 433 7.42 13.11 5.77
C ALA A 433 7.13 13.96 7.03
N LEU A 434 6.10 13.58 7.78
CA LEU A 434 5.58 14.31 8.93
C LEU A 434 6.16 13.75 10.23
N PHE A 435 6.54 14.63 11.13
CA PHE A 435 6.58 14.36 12.57
C PHE A 435 5.54 15.20 13.27
N ASP A 436 4.62 14.58 14.00
CA ASP A 436 3.64 15.29 14.82
C ASP A 436 3.66 14.81 16.27
N ARG A 437 3.56 15.78 17.16
CA ARG A 437 3.35 15.60 18.58
C ARG A 437 2.29 16.57 19.04
N GLY A 438 1.10 16.09 19.36
CA GLY A 438 0.06 16.92 19.95
C GLY A 438 0.52 17.61 21.24
N GLN A 439 0.01 18.80 21.53
CA GLN A 439 0.30 19.50 22.79
C GLN A 439 -0.09 18.60 23.98
N ASN A 440 0.82 18.48 24.94
CA ASN A 440 0.64 17.70 26.18
C ASN A 440 0.41 16.18 25.99
N LYS A 441 0.75 15.60 24.83
CA LYS A 441 0.65 14.16 24.60
C LYS A 441 1.96 13.45 24.93
N ASN A 442 1.84 12.25 25.48
CA ASN A 442 2.99 11.38 25.81
C ASN A 442 3.34 10.45 24.65
N TRP A 443 2.98 10.86 23.43
CA TRP A 443 3.27 10.12 22.21
C TRP A 443 3.51 11.09 21.04
N ALA A 444 4.12 10.56 19.99
CA ALA A 444 4.33 11.24 18.72
C ALA A 444 4.17 10.25 17.56
N VAL A 445 3.92 10.78 16.37
CA VAL A 445 3.86 10.01 15.13
C VAL A 445 4.85 10.55 14.12
N SER A 446 5.49 9.66 13.37
CA SER A 446 6.35 10.00 12.22
C SER A 446 5.94 9.17 11.01
N THR A 447 5.74 9.82 9.87
CA THR A 447 5.37 9.20 8.60
C THR A 447 6.46 9.40 7.57
N THR A 448 6.65 8.42 6.68
CA THR A 448 7.59 8.47 5.57
C THR A 448 6.93 8.00 4.30
N GLY A 449 7.19 8.68 3.20
CA GLY A 449 6.82 8.25 1.86
C GLY A 449 5.73 9.10 1.24
N ASP A 450 5.63 8.95 -0.09
CA ASP A 450 4.55 9.50 -0.91
C ASP A 450 3.98 8.40 -1.79
N TYR A 451 2.68 8.52 -2.13
CA TYR A 451 2.01 7.55 -2.99
C TYR A 451 2.47 7.72 -4.43
N MET A 452 3.02 6.65 -5.00
CA MET A 452 3.56 6.66 -6.36
C MET A 452 2.44 6.79 -7.40
N ASP A 453 2.72 7.54 -8.46
CA ASP A 453 1.87 7.68 -9.66
C ASP A 453 0.50 8.35 -9.42
N VAL A 454 0.35 9.13 -8.36
CA VAL A 454 -0.81 9.99 -8.07
C VAL A 454 -0.35 11.32 -7.47
N GLU A 455 -1.18 12.36 -7.62
CA GLU A 455 -0.94 13.68 -7.03
C GLU A 455 -1.69 13.89 -5.70
N ALA A 456 -2.26 12.83 -5.12
CA ALA A 456 -3.07 12.93 -3.91
C ALA A 456 -2.23 12.67 -2.65
N GLU A 457 -2.09 13.66 -1.81
CA GLU A 457 -1.55 13.53 -0.46
C GLU A 457 -2.69 13.21 0.51
N TYR A 458 -2.71 11.99 1.09
CA TYR A 458 -3.57 11.69 2.23
C TYR A 458 -2.83 10.76 3.20
N SER A 459 -2.99 10.99 4.48
CA SER A 459 -2.39 10.19 5.54
C SER A 459 -3.41 9.59 6.49
N THR A 460 -4.70 9.85 6.22
CA THR A 460 -5.83 9.30 6.96
C THR A 460 -6.87 8.68 6.03
N ALA A 461 -7.55 7.67 6.51
CA ALA A 461 -8.67 7.03 5.84
C ALA A 461 -9.87 7.02 6.78
N SER A 462 -11.06 7.35 6.27
CA SER A 462 -12.31 7.31 7.03
C SER A 462 -13.36 6.49 6.29
N LEU A 463 -14.18 5.77 7.04
CA LEU A 463 -15.34 5.07 6.49
C LEU A 463 -16.45 6.07 6.15
N ASN A 464 -16.91 6.02 4.91
CA ASN A 464 -18.08 6.78 4.48
C ASN A 464 -19.41 6.19 5.01
N ASP A 465 -19.41 4.88 5.29
CA ASP A 465 -20.57 4.13 5.79
C ASP A 465 -20.15 3.19 6.92
N THR A 466 -20.47 3.61 8.14
CA THR A 466 -20.15 2.86 9.37
C THR A 466 -20.95 1.57 9.52
N SER A 467 -22.03 1.37 8.75
CA SER A 467 -22.81 0.13 8.75
C SER A 467 -22.04 -1.07 8.17
N ALA A 468 -20.97 -0.77 7.40
CA ALA A 468 -20.09 -1.81 6.84
C ALA A 468 -19.22 -2.52 7.90
N LEU A 469 -19.05 -1.93 9.08
CA LEU A 469 -18.38 -2.59 10.19
C LEU A 469 -19.35 -3.53 10.91
N SER A 470 -19.01 -4.80 11.01
CA SER A 470 -19.75 -5.79 11.82
C SER A 470 -19.63 -5.41 13.29
N SER A 471 -20.62 -4.70 13.85
CA SER A 471 -20.45 -3.84 15.01
C SER A 471 -21.32 -4.18 16.21
N ASN A 472 -21.03 -5.29 16.86
CA ASN A 472 -21.42 -5.45 18.28
C ASN A 472 -20.24 -5.23 19.25
N ASP A 473 -19.10 -4.74 18.78
CA ASP A 473 -17.90 -4.52 19.58
C ASP A 473 -17.93 -3.12 20.22
N ALA A 474 -17.61 -3.06 21.51
CA ALA A 474 -17.46 -1.81 22.24
C ALA A 474 -16.38 -0.86 21.68
N TYR A 475 -15.47 -1.38 20.84
CA TYR A 475 -14.39 -0.63 20.18
C TYR A 475 -14.77 -0.12 18.79
N HIS A 476 -15.99 -0.35 18.31
CA HIS A 476 -16.42 -0.03 16.95
C HIS A 476 -16.06 1.40 16.51
N GLN A 477 -16.20 2.39 17.39
CA GLN A 477 -15.87 3.79 17.06
C GLN A 477 -14.40 4.00 16.68
N LEU A 478 -13.47 3.17 17.19
CA LEU A 478 -12.04 3.26 16.86
C LEU A 478 -11.72 2.78 15.44
N TYR A 479 -12.66 2.11 14.75
CA TYR A 479 -12.45 1.57 13.40
C TYR A 479 -13.06 2.44 12.32
N ASN A 480 -13.68 3.58 12.67
CA ASN A 480 -14.23 4.51 11.69
C ASN A 480 -13.13 5.23 10.92
N ASP A 481 -12.00 5.46 11.57
CA ASP A 481 -10.85 6.14 11.00
C ASP A 481 -9.61 5.25 11.10
N ALA A 482 -8.62 5.55 10.27
CA ALA A 482 -7.31 4.92 10.33
C ALA A 482 -6.21 5.87 9.83
N ARG A 483 -5.04 5.77 10.43
CA ARG A 483 -3.81 6.35 9.90
C ARG A 483 -3.25 5.44 8.82
N VAL A 484 -2.88 6.03 7.68
CA VAL A 484 -2.21 5.34 6.57
C VAL A 484 -0.89 6.02 6.25
N SER A 485 0.03 5.27 5.66
CA SER A 485 1.30 5.81 5.17
C SER A 485 1.79 5.00 3.98
N PRO A 486 2.39 5.62 2.97
CA PRO A 486 2.89 4.90 1.80
C PRO A 486 4.03 3.93 2.09
N ILE A 487 4.94 4.27 3.01
CA ILE A 487 6.16 3.49 3.25
C ILE A 487 6.30 3.11 4.72
N SER A 488 6.42 4.09 5.61
CA SER A 488 6.66 3.84 7.04
C SER A 488 5.81 4.73 7.92
N LEU A 489 5.28 4.14 8.98
CA LEU A 489 4.48 4.80 10.00
C LEU A 489 5.02 4.36 11.37
N THR A 490 5.50 5.30 12.16
CA THR A 490 6.07 5.01 13.47
C THR A 490 5.37 5.82 14.54
N TYR A 491 4.85 5.14 15.56
CA TYR A 491 4.39 5.75 16.81
C TYR A 491 5.44 5.60 17.88
N TYR A 492 5.63 6.66 18.64
CA TYR A 492 6.61 6.74 19.69
C TYR A 492 5.94 7.16 21.00
N GLY A 493 5.94 6.28 22.00
CA GLY A 493 5.46 6.58 23.32
C GLY A 493 6.61 6.96 24.25
N PHE A 494 6.41 7.94 25.13
CA PHE A 494 7.43 8.39 26.08
C PHE A 494 6.81 8.73 27.44
N CYS A 495 7.66 8.95 28.45
CA CYS A 495 7.26 9.16 29.85
C CYS A 495 6.59 7.91 30.50
N LEU A 496 6.77 6.76 29.92
CA LEU A 496 6.31 5.49 30.49
C LEU A 496 7.21 5.06 31.65
N HIS A 497 6.67 4.31 32.61
CA HIS A 497 7.51 3.58 33.56
C HIS A 497 8.27 2.46 32.84
N ASN A 498 9.51 2.16 33.30
CA ASN A 498 10.21 1.00 32.78
C ASN A 498 9.50 -0.28 33.26
N GLY A 499 9.45 -1.30 32.41
CA GLY A 499 8.78 -2.57 32.70
C GLY A 499 8.13 -3.18 31.49
N ASN A 500 7.37 -4.26 31.70
CA ASN A 500 6.64 -4.95 30.63
C ASN A 500 5.29 -4.28 30.38
N TYR A 501 4.99 -4.11 29.10
CA TYR A 501 3.74 -3.51 28.63
C TYR A 501 3.03 -4.43 27.65
N LYS A 502 1.72 -4.47 27.74
CA LYS A 502 0.85 -5.05 26.73
C LYS A 502 0.53 -4.03 25.68
N VAL A 503 0.97 -4.28 24.46
CA VAL A 503 0.70 -3.46 23.27
C VAL A 503 -0.44 -4.10 22.51
N LYS A 504 -1.57 -3.40 22.38
CA LYS A 504 -2.72 -3.83 21.58
C LYS A 504 -2.81 -2.94 20.35
N LEU A 505 -2.75 -3.54 19.19
CA LEU A 505 -2.87 -2.88 17.88
C LEU A 505 -4.22 -3.24 17.28
N HIS A 506 -5.02 -2.21 16.99
CA HIS A 506 -6.38 -2.33 16.49
C HIS A 506 -6.40 -2.08 14.98
N PHE A 507 -6.92 -3.03 14.22
CA PHE A 507 -6.97 -2.95 12.76
C PHE A 507 -8.36 -3.26 12.23
N ALA A 508 -8.76 -2.58 11.18
CA ALA A 508 -9.83 -2.97 10.28
C ALA A 508 -9.47 -2.52 8.86
N GLU A 509 -9.62 -3.40 7.87
CA GLU A 509 -9.44 -2.99 6.47
C GLU A 509 -10.69 -2.26 6.00
N ILE A 510 -10.58 -0.95 5.86
CA ILE A 510 -11.70 -0.04 5.58
C ILE A 510 -11.62 0.60 4.19
N MET A 511 -10.60 0.27 3.39
CA MET A 511 -10.37 0.88 2.09
C MET A 511 -10.71 -0.03 0.91
N PHE A 512 -10.93 -1.33 1.14
CA PHE A 512 -11.39 -2.28 0.13
C PHE A 512 -12.89 -2.55 0.30
N THR A 513 -13.52 -3.13 -0.71
CA THR A 513 -14.93 -3.57 -0.63
C THR A 513 -15.01 -5.07 -0.31
N ASN A 514 -16.18 -5.53 0.12
CA ASN A 514 -16.46 -6.95 0.37
C ASN A 514 -17.54 -7.44 -0.60
N ASP A 515 -17.34 -7.21 -1.88
CA ASP A 515 -18.27 -7.56 -2.96
C ASP A 515 -17.57 -8.40 -4.04
N GLN A 516 -18.30 -8.76 -5.10
CA GLN A 516 -17.75 -9.48 -6.24
C GLN A 516 -17.31 -8.53 -7.36
N THR A 517 -16.62 -7.44 -7.00
CA THR A 517 -16.04 -6.49 -7.93
C THR A 517 -14.52 -6.50 -7.85
N TYR A 518 -13.86 -5.89 -8.83
CA TYR A 518 -12.38 -5.71 -8.78
C TYR A 518 -11.92 -4.95 -7.53
N LYS A 519 -12.78 -4.11 -6.93
CA LYS A 519 -12.43 -3.31 -5.73
C LYS A 519 -12.16 -4.18 -4.49
N SER A 520 -12.71 -5.40 -4.47
CA SER A 520 -12.49 -6.37 -3.40
C SER A 520 -11.17 -7.14 -3.54
N LEU A 521 -10.47 -7.01 -4.67
CA LEU A 521 -9.24 -7.77 -4.98
C LEU A 521 -7.98 -7.15 -4.39
N GLY A 522 -8.11 -6.07 -3.66
CA GLY A 522 -6.99 -5.39 -3.02
C GLY A 522 -6.31 -6.26 -1.96
N ARG A 523 -4.97 -6.20 -1.91
CA ARG A 523 -4.15 -6.85 -0.88
C ARG A 523 -3.25 -5.81 -0.24
N ARG A 524 -3.44 -5.56 1.06
CA ARG A 524 -2.56 -4.71 1.88
C ARG A 524 -1.64 -5.60 2.68
N LEU A 525 -0.33 -5.43 2.51
CA LEU A 525 0.70 -6.19 3.23
C LEU A 525 1.74 -5.23 3.81
N PHE A 526 2.05 -5.38 5.09
CA PHE A 526 3.11 -4.60 5.74
C PHE A 526 3.71 -5.37 6.93
N HIS A 527 4.87 -4.93 7.38
CA HIS A 527 5.55 -5.50 8.55
C HIS A 527 5.22 -4.69 9.80
N ILE A 528 5.20 -5.34 10.95
CA ILE A 528 5.01 -4.71 12.25
C ILE A 528 6.26 -4.95 13.10
N TYR A 529 6.83 -3.87 13.61
CA TYR A 529 7.98 -3.88 14.53
C TYR A 529 7.58 -3.24 15.86
N ILE A 530 8.04 -3.81 16.96
CA ILE A 530 7.94 -3.23 18.30
C ILE A 530 9.34 -3.23 18.89
N GLN A 531 9.82 -2.07 19.35
CA GLN A 531 11.18 -1.89 19.88
C GLN A 531 12.26 -2.44 18.92
N GLY A 532 12.11 -2.19 17.62
CA GLY A 532 13.00 -2.67 16.56
C GLY A 532 12.90 -4.17 16.23
N THR A 533 12.12 -4.95 16.98
CA THR A 533 11.90 -6.40 16.74
C THR A 533 10.74 -6.59 15.78
N LEU A 534 10.94 -7.37 14.71
CA LEU A 534 9.87 -7.79 13.78
C LEU A 534 8.93 -8.76 14.50
N VAL A 535 7.69 -8.35 14.73
CA VAL A 535 6.65 -9.17 15.41
C VAL A 535 5.66 -9.78 14.42
N GLU A 536 5.43 -9.14 13.27
CA GLU A 536 4.62 -9.68 12.16
C GLU A 536 5.29 -9.34 10.82
N LYS A 537 5.42 -10.36 9.98
CA LYS A 537 5.91 -10.21 8.59
C LYS A 537 4.74 -10.38 7.62
N ASP A 538 4.65 -9.48 6.63
CA ASP A 538 3.62 -9.52 5.58
C ASP A 538 2.20 -9.60 6.15
N PHE A 539 1.93 -8.82 7.22
CA PHE A 539 0.64 -8.79 7.90
C PHE A 539 -0.46 -8.31 6.95
N ASN A 540 -1.54 -9.08 6.85
CA ASN A 540 -2.71 -8.77 6.03
C ASN A 540 -3.94 -8.65 6.91
N ILE A 541 -4.44 -7.43 7.08
CA ILE A 541 -5.59 -7.12 7.96
C ILE A 541 -6.81 -7.96 7.58
N ALA A 542 -7.21 -7.93 6.31
CA ALA A 542 -8.43 -8.62 5.85
C ALA A 542 -8.33 -10.14 6.03
N LYS A 543 -7.16 -10.74 5.76
CA LYS A 543 -6.93 -12.17 5.95
C LYS A 543 -7.02 -12.55 7.43
N GLU A 544 -6.32 -11.82 8.31
CA GLU A 544 -6.27 -12.09 9.74
C GLU A 544 -7.61 -11.84 10.45
N ALA A 545 -8.36 -10.81 10.00
CA ALA A 545 -9.69 -10.51 10.52
C ALA A 545 -10.80 -11.42 9.94
N GLY A 546 -10.48 -12.22 8.91
CA GLY A 546 -11.46 -13.07 8.22
C GLY A 546 -12.43 -12.29 7.31
N GLY A 547 -12.00 -11.14 6.78
CA GLY A 547 -12.72 -10.32 5.80
C GLY A 547 -12.45 -8.84 5.92
N VAL A 548 -12.84 -8.10 4.88
CA VAL A 548 -12.83 -6.65 4.83
C VAL A 548 -13.94 -6.10 5.75
N GLY A 549 -13.73 -4.95 6.39
CA GLY A 549 -14.68 -4.36 7.33
C GLY A 549 -14.80 -5.13 8.65
N LYS A 550 -13.91 -6.09 8.93
CA LYS A 550 -13.86 -6.78 10.20
C LYS A 550 -12.69 -6.31 11.03
N ALA A 551 -12.97 -6.06 12.30
CA ALA A 551 -11.97 -5.62 13.26
C ALA A 551 -11.12 -6.78 13.79
N ILE A 552 -9.84 -6.55 14.02
CA ILE A 552 -8.94 -7.47 14.72
C ILE A 552 -8.03 -6.71 15.67
N ILE A 553 -7.76 -7.29 16.81
CA ILE A 553 -6.80 -6.79 17.81
C ILE A 553 -5.64 -7.76 17.90
N LYS A 554 -4.44 -7.30 17.59
CA LYS A 554 -3.19 -8.04 17.80
C LYS A 554 -2.56 -7.55 19.11
N ALA A 555 -2.18 -8.46 19.98
CA ALA A 555 -1.61 -8.15 21.29
C ALA A 555 -0.21 -8.73 21.43
N TYR A 556 0.74 -7.89 21.88
CA TYR A 556 2.14 -8.24 22.10
C TYR A 556 2.59 -7.77 23.48
N THR A 557 3.60 -8.42 24.02
CA THR A 557 4.32 -7.92 25.20
C THR A 557 5.63 -7.29 24.77
N ALA A 558 5.90 -6.08 25.25
CA ALA A 558 7.13 -5.35 24.97
C ALA A 558 7.72 -4.74 26.22
N ALA A 559 9.05 -4.81 26.33
CA ALA A 559 9.77 -4.15 27.41
C ALA A 559 9.97 -2.65 27.11
N VAL A 560 9.43 -1.80 27.96
CA VAL A 560 9.75 -0.37 27.96
C VAL A 560 11.07 -0.19 28.68
N ILE A 561 12.06 0.29 27.95
CA ILE A 561 13.40 0.62 28.44
C ILE A 561 13.60 2.11 28.21
N ASN A 562 14.27 2.80 29.17
CA ASN A 562 14.48 4.24 29.07
C ASN A 562 13.21 5.07 28.91
N ASN A 563 12.09 4.57 29.47
CA ASN A 563 10.80 5.26 29.48
C ASN A 563 10.16 5.50 28.10
N THR A 564 10.58 4.74 27.07
CA THR A 564 10.11 4.89 25.70
C THR A 564 9.69 3.57 25.10
N ILE A 565 8.74 3.64 24.16
CA ILE A 565 8.34 2.53 23.30
C ILE A 565 8.22 3.01 21.87
N GLU A 566 8.70 2.22 20.92
CA GLU A 566 8.57 2.44 19.48
C GLU A 566 7.71 1.35 18.86
N ILE A 567 6.72 1.73 18.06
CA ILE A 567 5.85 0.84 17.28
C ILE A 567 5.92 1.31 15.83
N ARG A 568 6.50 0.50 14.94
CA ARG A 568 6.70 0.85 13.55
C ARG A 568 6.00 -0.12 12.61
N PHE A 569 5.32 0.44 11.63
CA PHE A 569 4.72 -0.27 10.51
C PHE A 569 5.49 0.08 9.24
N TYR A 570 5.83 -0.93 8.42
CA TYR A 570 6.69 -0.74 7.27
C TYR A 570 6.17 -1.50 6.04
N TRP A 571 6.06 -0.80 4.91
CA TRP A 571 5.71 -1.39 3.63
C TRP A 571 6.95 -1.85 2.88
N ALA A 572 7.11 -3.16 2.72
CA ALA A 572 8.24 -3.79 2.03
C ALA A 572 7.96 -4.04 0.54
N GLY A 573 7.19 -3.16 -0.10
CA GLY A 573 6.88 -3.28 -1.53
C GLY A 573 5.89 -4.38 -1.88
N LYS A 574 5.13 -4.91 -0.92
CA LYS A 574 4.19 -6.01 -1.09
C LYS A 574 2.73 -5.56 -1.10
N GLY A 575 1.88 -6.30 -1.82
CA GLY A 575 0.46 -6.02 -1.98
C GLY A 575 0.15 -5.19 -3.23
N THR A 576 -1.15 -5.07 -3.54
CA THR A 576 -1.60 -4.37 -4.75
C THR A 576 -1.47 -2.86 -4.63
N THR A 577 -1.05 -2.19 -5.70
CA THR A 577 -0.87 -0.72 -5.72
C THR A 577 -1.89 0.00 -6.60
N ILE A 578 -2.68 -0.74 -7.39
CA ILE A 578 -3.66 -0.18 -8.34
C ILE A 578 -5.13 -0.48 -7.98
N ILE A 579 -5.38 -1.27 -6.95
CA ILE A 579 -6.71 -1.72 -6.51
C ILE A 579 -7.01 -1.19 -5.10
N PRO A 580 -8.20 -0.64 -4.85
CA PRO A 580 -9.33 -0.34 -5.75
C PRO A 580 -9.04 0.85 -6.67
N LYS A 581 -8.04 1.62 -6.36
CA LYS A 581 -7.46 2.74 -7.11
C LYS A 581 -5.97 2.82 -6.79
N LYS A 582 -5.21 3.54 -7.59
CA LYS A 582 -3.83 3.87 -7.25
C LYS A 582 -3.77 4.52 -5.87
N SER A 583 -2.67 4.35 -5.14
CA SER A 583 -2.44 4.90 -3.81
C SER A 583 -3.16 4.20 -2.63
N VAL A 584 -3.73 3.03 -2.80
CA VAL A 584 -4.31 2.26 -1.69
C VAL A 584 -3.38 1.09 -1.31
N TYR A 585 -2.24 1.40 -0.72
CA TYR A 585 -1.25 0.44 -0.23
C TYR A 585 -0.54 0.99 1.01
N GLY A 586 0.41 0.25 1.55
CA GLY A 586 1.17 0.63 2.74
C GLY A 586 0.45 0.34 4.07
N PRO A 587 1.07 0.65 5.22
CA PRO A 587 0.49 0.43 6.54
C PRO A 587 -0.84 1.14 6.75
N LEU A 588 -1.71 0.49 7.55
CA LEU A 588 -2.96 1.03 8.07
C LEU A 588 -3.12 0.59 9.52
N ILE A 589 -3.49 1.51 10.41
CA ILE A 589 -3.78 1.26 11.82
C ILE A 589 -4.92 2.12 12.31
N SER A 590 -5.88 1.56 13.05
CA SER A 590 -7.04 2.28 13.57
C SER A 590 -6.84 2.79 14.99
N ALA A 591 -6.24 1.99 15.89
CA ALA A 591 -5.93 2.46 17.25
C ALA A 591 -4.78 1.68 17.88
N ILE A 592 -4.13 2.30 18.87
CA ILE A 592 -3.04 1.72 19.65
C ILE A 592 -3.36 1.87 21.14
N SER A 593 -3.16 0.78 21.89
CA SER A 593 -3.15 0.80 23.37
C SER A 593 -1.85 0.22 23.88
N VAL A 594 -1.19 0.94 24.78
CA VAL A 594 0.02 0.49 25.49
C VAL A 594 -0.29 0.55 26.97
N GLU A 595 -0.34 -0.58 27.66
CA GLU A 595 -0.76 -0.69 29.05
C GLU A 595 0.29 -1.46 29.87
N ASN A 596 0.68 -0.95 31.05
CA ASN A 596 1.63 -1.61 31.94
C ASN A 596 1.04 -2.93 32.46
N GLU A 597 1.75 -4.06 32.29
CA GLU A 597 1.27 -5.38 32.76
C GLU A 597 1.21 -5.47 34.28
N ASN A 598 2.07 -4.74 34.99
CA ASN A 598 2.09 -4.70 36.47
C ASN A 598 1.17 -3.60 37.03
N GLY A 599 0.52 -2.83 36.18
CA GLY A 599 -0.33 -1.69 36.52
C GLY A 599 -1.77 -2.06 36.90
N GLY A 600 -2.03 -3.28 37.35
CA GLY A 600 -3.25 -3.61 38.08
C GLY A 600 -3.29 -2.72 39.31
N SER A 601 -3.91 -1.55 39.25
CA SER A 601 -4.24 -0.75 40.43
C SER A 601 -5.01 -1.65 41.34
N ILE A 602 -4.40 -2.04 42.47
CA ILE A 602 -5.15 -2.64 43.59
C ILE A 602 -6.31 -1.69 43.81
N SER A 603 -7.55 -2.14 43.57
CA SER A 603 -8.72 -1.25 43.66
C SER A 603 -8.69 -0.61 45.06
N THR A 604 -9.07 0.67 45.15
CA THR A 604 -9.11 1.40 46.42
C THR A 604 -9.84 0.56 47.49
N GLY A 605 -10.84 -0.20 47.07
CA GLY A 605 -11.53 -1.18 47.94
C GLY A 605 -10.67 -2.33 48.41
N ALA A 606 -9.76 -2.86 47.57
CA ALA A 606 -8.82 -3.93 48.00
C ALA A 606 -7.74 -3.38 48.94
N VAL A 607 -7.24 -2.17 48.74
CA VAL A 607 -6.31 -1.48 49.67
C VAL A 607 -6.99 -1.26 51.00
N ILE A 608 -8.23 -0.73 51.02
CA ILE A 608 -9.02 -0.55 52.25
C ILE A 608 -9.25 -1.91 52.94
N GLY A 609 -9.57 -2.95 52.18
CA GLY A 609 -9.75 -4.33 52.72
C GLY A 609 -8.49 -4.89 53.34
N ILE A 610 -7.33 -4.73 52.74
CA ILE A 610 -6.02 -5.20 53.26
C ILE A 610 -5.68 -4.38 54.53
N VAL A 611 -5.84 -3.08 54.54
CA VAL A 611 -5.57 -2.23 55.72
C VAL A 611 -6.51 -2.61 56.88
N ALA A 612 -7.81 -2.82 56.62
CA ALA A 612 -8.76 -3.25 57.61
C ALA A 612 -8.40 -4.63 58.20
N ALA A 613 -8.01 -5.60 57.35
CA ALA A 613 -7.57 -6.92 57.79
C ALA A 613 -6.31 -6.87 58.70
N VAL A 614 -5.32 -6.03 58.32
CA VAL A 614 -4.11 -5.84 59.13
C VAL A 614 -4.43 -5.20 60.48
N VAL A 615 -5.31 -4.19 60.51
CA VAL A 615 -5.76 -3.54 61.75
C VAL A 615 -6.47 -4.56 62.67
N ILE A 616 -7.36 -5.39 62.12
CA ILE A 616 -8.07 -6.43 62.89
C ILE A 616 -7.06 -7.45 63.48
N ILE A 617 -6.06 -7.88 62.69
CA ILE A 617 -5.02 -8.81 63.16
C ILE A 617 -4.23 -8.17 64.32
N ILE A 618 -3.86 -6.89 64.18
CA ILE A 618 -3.16 -6.17 65.26
C ILE A 618 -4.02 -6.10 66.54
N ILE A 619 -5.31 -5.79 66.40
CA ILE A 619 -6.24 -5.73 67.53
C ILE A 619 -6.34 -7.12 68.24
N ILE A 620 -6.46 -8.19 67.44
CA ILE A 620 -6.51 -9.55 67.95
C ILE A 620 -5.19 -9.91 68.71
N LEU A 621 -4.05 -9.54 68.14
CA LEU A 621 -2.74 -9.74 68.75
C LEU A 621 -2.61 -8.96 70.11
N VAL A 622 -3.02 -7.69 70.09
CA VAL A 622 -3.02 -6.88 71.33
C VAL A 622 -3.93 -7.45 72.35
N LEU A 623 -5.16 -7.85 72.01
CA LEU A 623 -6.10 -8.48 72.93
C LEU A 623 -5.58 -9.83 73.46
N SER A 624 -4.94 -10.66 72.65
CA SER A 624 -4.33 -11.90 73.02
C SER A 624 -3.15 -11.73 74.04
N VAL A 625 -2.31 -10.68 73.79
CA VAL A 625 -1.22 -10.29 74.70
C VAL A 625 -1.75 -9.77 76.06
N LEU A 626 -2.81 -8.95 76.02
CA LEU A 626 -3.48 -8.42 77.17
C LEU A 626 -4.15 -9.56 78.00
N TRP A 627 -4.74 -10.53 77.31
CA TRP A 627 -5.32 -11.71 77.91
C TRP A 627 -4.21 -12.61 78.53
N TRP A 628 -3.10 -12.84 77.80
CA TRP A 628 -1.96 -13.59 78.29
C TRP A 628 -1.26 -12.95 79.52
N LYS A 629 -1.19 -11.60 79.54
CA LYS A 629 -0.66 -10.83 80.70
C LYS A 629 -1.66 -10.65 81.82
N GLY A 630 -2.89 -11.19 81.74
CA GLY A 630 -3.88 -11.17 82.78
C GLY A 630 -4.61 -9.83 83.01
N TYR A 631 -4.48 -8.89 82.08
CA TYR A 631 -5.15 -7.60 82.14
C TYR A 631 -6.63 -7.67 81.73
N LEU A 632 -7.05 -8.70 81.02
CA LEU A 632 -8.42 -8.98 80.59
C LEU A 632 -8.99 -10.24 81.21
N GLY A 633 -8.80 -10.43 82.52
CA GLY A 633 -9.35 -11.54 83.22
C GLY A 633 -9.41 -11.20 84.71
N ASN A 634 -10.53 -10.69 85.15
CA ASN A 634 -10.77 -10.46 86.58
C ASN A 634 -11.05 -11.80 87.31
N LYS A 635 -10.09 -12.31 88.12
CA LYS A 635 -10.35 -13.40 89.04
C LYS A 635 -11.05 -12.82 90.29
N ASN A 636 -12.35 -12.95 90.35
CA ASN A 636 -13.17 -13.10 91.52
C ASN A 636 -14.48 -12.31 91.47
N SER A 637 -15.53 -12.97 91.13
CA SER A 637 -16.81 -13.06 91.84
C SER A 637 -17.94 -13.59 90.93
N PRO A 638 -18.85 -14.41 91.43
CA PRO A 638 -19.85 -15.08 90.60
C PRO A 638 -21.14 -14.22 90.51
N SER A 639 -21.45 -13.70 89.37
CA SER A 639 -22.80 -13.33 89.05
C SER A 639 -23.07 -13.39 87.55
N ARG A 640 -24.12 -14.12 87.25
CA ARG A 640 -24.63 -14.41 85.92
C ARG A 640 -24.87 -13.14 85.08
N GLY A 641 -24.21 -13.03 83.88
CA GLY A 641 -24.56 -12.12 82.80
C GLY A 641 -24.21 -12.76 81.45
N PRO A 642 -25.00 -12.55 80.42
CA PRO A 642 -24.81 -13.29 79.16
C PRO A 642 -23.49 -12.89 78.47
N SER A 643 -22.77 -13.92 77.98
CA SER A 643 -21.47 -13.82 77.35
C SER A 643 -21.56 -12.92 76.05
N ILE A 644 -20.58 -12.09 75.91
CA ILE A 644 -20.40 -11.18 74.69
C ILE A 644 -20.47 -11.96 73.41
N LEU A 645 -20.28 -13.28 73.39
CA LEU A 645 -20.45 -14.14 72.20
C LEU A 645 -21.89 -14.26 71.71
N ALA A 646 -22.91 -13.96 72.53
CA ALA A 646 -24.31 -13.96 72.10
C ALA A 646 -24.70 -12.69 71.32
N TYR A 647 -23.98 -11.57 71.46
CA TYR A 647 -24.23 -10.33 70.73
C TYR A 647 -23.62 -10.35 69.35
N ILE A 648 -22.55 -11.10 69.14
CA ILE A 648 -21.93 -11.22 67.76
C ILE A 648 -22.75 -12.16 66.88
N ALA A 649 -23.41 -13.19 67.48
CA ALA A 649 -24.26 -14.08 66.68
C ALA A 649 -25.61 -13.46 66.28
N ALA A 650 -26.11 -12.48 67.02
CA ALA A 650 -27.39 -11.80 66.71
C ALA A 650 -27.27 -10.69 65.59
N ALA A 651 -26.06 -10.21 65.35
CA ALA A 651 -25.81 -9.21 64.32
C ALA A 651 -25.66 -9.82 62.87
N HIS A 652 -25.63 -11.15 62.74
CA HIS A 652 -25.46 -11.84 61.44
C HIS A 652 -26.78 -12.41 60.86
N GLN A 653 -27.94 -12.17 61.49
CA GLN A 653 -29.24 -12.67 61.01
C GLN A 653 -30.25 -11.58 60.59
N SER A 654 -29.81 -10.33 60.41
CA SER A 654 -30.69 -9.32 59.78
C SER A 654 -29.89 -8.45 58.83
N LYS A 655 -29.60 -9.01 57.61
CA LYS A 655 -29.76 -8.36 56.29
C LYS A 655 -29.34 -9.32 55.20
#